data_d097ab15507f9eed06a7e1eb2232dd2e
#
_entry.id   d097ab15507f9eed06a7e1eb2232dd2e
#
_cell.length_a   1.000
_cell.length_b   1.000
_cell.length_c   1.000
_cell.angle_alpha   90.00
_cell.angle_beta   90.00
_cell.angle_gamma   90.00
#
_symmetry.space_group_name_H-M   'P 1'
#
loop_
_entity.id
_entity.type
_entity.pdbx_description
1 polymer ?
#
loop_
_entity_poly.entity_id
_entity_poly.type
_entity_poly.pdbx_seq_one_letter_code
_entity_poly.pdbx_strand_id
1 'polypeptide(L)'
;MRPHLRRTASVLLPLSLALAGTTGPEMAHGVEPRGAATAIAAAAQDAASPVPEHQGLEASLEAQGLGQAYRDGQVTVVGSLSEARSSKASTTYIVVSDGVSHVAFTRGSTAQDGAHATVEVDGTTYGVTFTDSTDAVPLIAYDVGDDATRALTSAIDQAAALGKGVRLGAGQHYATTGSLTIPDAVPFLDGAGAVLNASIPGGTEDAPANVLVLATSSSGTTVTDLTLDLKNQEWTRGIQGNAISNTTISDVQMLNVAFVGINMVADSGPLRGLTIRDNRIKNVLGDKNTEGKPSIQLNSARQTDAAFKKSNEPVWDQYTTDGTTAANLHENSGHTITGNVIDGGYYGIGLSGVSSSTISRNTLGNNMRNISMQSRSNGNTVEGNYLSDSRSSAVHVAYESNDNTVRGNTVVTHRATAQGLLQAYQGSKSNIFSDNRVSVVGATRPSWVLYAGTDSTSTTFTGNIVSGSANHAFVAVESIWDEDSAASNLPDGMNPWTFMQKGKVTSPKDGTPAPFYGGRGDLDGITVQGNILMDSWHSPALVYAGAESSDGRDHNKTLVGNITGLKVSGNDVIGNSERQVVTHEGSTKGIGPARVSGDTSLGTTHKGANAQSGGKGDDVFILDSPQDTVTDEAGTDTAYATVTTTAPEGVEALALLGGDALEATGNAAGNTLTGNPADNRLAGEGGDDVLRGGEGSDTLTGGEGADTFTFDTIVDHGTDTITDFTPGQDKIALSSTVFGKLEGQWFAQAGQTTSATRVIQDGDTLYFDADGSGTSYEAVAFARLPQGVQLSAGDLTVIP
;
A
#
# COMPACT_ATOMS: atom_id res chain seq x y z
N MET A 1 43.91 36.24 7.34
CA MET A 1 43.32 37.54 7.71
C MET A 1 41.80 37.40 7.59
N ARG A 2 41.10 37.32 8.70
CA ARG A 2 39.64 37.53 8.78
C ARG A 2 39.35 39.03 8.61
N PRO A 3 38.11 39.44 8.18
CA PRO A 3 36.99 39.50 9.11
C PRO A 3 35.63 39.08 8.52
N HIS A 4 34.84 38.42 9.30
CA HIS A 4 33.49 38.68 9.88
C HIS A 4 32.56 39.68 9.15
N LEU A 5 31.31 39.26 8.95
CA LEU A 5 30.04 40.01 9.16
C LEU A 5 28.87 39.03 8.96
N ARG A 6 28.25 38.62 10.01
CA ARG A 6 27.04 39.06 10.76
C ARG A 6 25.71 38.88 10.01
N ARG A 7 24.89 38.08 10.70
CA ARG A 7 23.44 37.83 10.59
C ARG A 7 22.66 39.15 10.63
N THR A 8 21.56 39.22 9.92
CA THR A 8 20.35 39.95 10.34
C THR A 8 19.08 39.13 10.07
N ALA A 9 18.38 38.88 11.15
CA ALA A 9 17.01 38.44 11.18
C ALA A 9 16.08 39.59 10.80
N SER A 10 15.00 39.32 10.10
CA SER A 10 13.89 40.26 9.94
C SER A 10 12.56 39.58 10.27
N VAL A 11 11.95 40.20 11.23
CA VAL A 11 10.72 40.01 11.96
C VAL A 11 9.49 40.15 11.06
N LEU A 12 8.53 39.32 11.29
CA LEU A 12 7.12 39.44 10.88
C LEU A 12 6.43 40.57 11.65
N LEU A 13 5.60 41.34 10.98
CA LEU A 13 4.44 41.98 11.58
C LEU A 13 3.33 42.20 10.55
N PRO A 14 2.06 42.11 10.94
CA PRO A 14 0.91 42.05 10.05
C PRO A 14 0.34 43.45 9.75
N LEU A 15 -0.23 43.64 8.58
CA LEU A 15 -1.03 44.83 8.26
C LEU A 15 -2.45 44.43 7.92
N SER A 16 -3.32 44.76 8.86
CA SER A 16 -4.75 44.93 8.64
C SER A 16 -5.01 46.30 7.98
N LEU A 17 -5.78 46.37 6.92
CA LEU A 17 -6.52 47.60 6.60
C LEU A 17 -7.87 47.26 5.93
N ALA A 18 -8.85 47.99 6.38
CA ALA A 18 -10.28 47.82 6.10
C ALA A 18 -10.78 48.73 4.96
N LEU A 19 -11.93 48.32 4.42
CA LEU A 19 -13.06 49.05 3.85
C LEU A 19 -12.91 49.98 2.61
N ALA A 20 -13.65 49.62 1.58
CA ALA A 20 -14.88 50.31 1.07
C ALA A 20 -15.26 49.63 -0.24
N GLY A 21 -16.35 49.02 -0.40
CA GLY A 21 -17.69 49.24 -0.65
C GLY A 21 -18.03 49.63 -2.11
N THR A 22 -18.57 48.68 -2.89
CA THR A 22 -19.65 48.98 -3.84
C THR A 22 -20.44 47.70 -4.18
N THR A 23 -21.71 47.87 -4.29
CA THR A 23 -22.86 46.98 -4.38
C THR A 23 -23.00 46.16 -5.66
N GLY A 24 -23.31 44.88 -5.49
CA GLY A 24 -24.27 43.92 -6.02
C GLY A 24 -24.16 43.44 -7.48
N PRO A 25 -24.81 42.33 -7.88
CA PRO A 25 -25.78 41.56 -7.11
C PRO A 25 -25.42 40.05 -6.93
N GLU A 26 -26.17 39.48 -6.03
CA GLU A 26 -26.24 38.08 -5.66
C GLU A 26 -26.26 37.07 -6.81
N MET A 27 -25.45 36.05 -6.73
CA MET A 27 -25.88 34.69 -7.03
C MET A 27 -25.36 33.78 -5.91
N ALA A 28 -26.29 33.34 -5.11
CA ALA A 28 -26.11 32.34 -4.10
C ALA A 28 -25.88 30.99 -4.74
N HIS A 29 -24.84 30.30 -4.33
CA HIS A 29 -24.77 28.85 -4.19
C HIS A 29 -23.48 28.50 -3.44
N GLY A 30 -23.59 28.59 -2.13
CA GLY A 30 -22.69 27.91 -1.22
C GLY A 30 -23.57 27.01 -0.38
N VAL A 31 -23.67 25.74 -0.76
CA VAL A 31 -24.17 24.71 0.13
C VAL A 31 -22.94 23.98 0.64
N GLU A 32 -22.55 24.29 1.84
CA GLU A 32 -21.56 23.48 2.58
C GLU A 32 -22.12 22.07 2.78
N PRO A 33 -21.34 21.00 2.58
CA PRO A 33 -21.78 19.62 2.82
C PRO A 33 -21.70 19.23 4.30
N ARG A 34 -22.09 20.13 5.20
CA ARG A 34 -22.08 19.87 6.65
C ARG A 34 -23.34 19.18 7.19
N GLY A 35 -24.30 18.87 6.36
CA GLY A 35 -25.58 18.33 6.81
C GLY A 35 -25.67 16.80 6.82
N ALA A 36 -25.02 16.12 5.90
CA ALA A 36 -25.18 14.68 5.72
C ALA A 36 -24.29 13.87 6.71
N ALA A 37 -23.02 14.25 6.87
CA ALA A 37 -22.14 13.58 7.83
C ALA A 37 -22.60 13.73 9.29
N THR A 38 -23.20 14.88 9.65
CA THR A 38 -23.77 15.10 10.99
C THR A 38 -25.07 14.32 11.20
N ALA A 39 -25.82 14.03 10.14
CA ALA A 39 -27.05 13.22 10.27
C ALA A 39 -26.72 11.72 10.43
N ILE A 40 -25.67 11.21 9.79
CA ILE A 40 -25.20 9.83 9.94
C ILE A 40 -24.61 9.61 11.33
N ALA A 41 -23.81 10.55 11.84
CA ALA A 41 -23.28 10.49 13.22
C ALA A 41 -24.35 10.67 14.30
N ALA A 42 -25.40 11.47 14.05
CA ALA A 42 -26.50 11.65 15.00
C ALA A 42 -27.45 10.43 15.05
N ALA A 43 -27.63 9.72 13.94
CA ALA A 43 -28.42 8.49 13.93
C ALA A 43 -27.73 7.33 14.68
N ALA A 44 -26.40 7.33 14.76
CA ALA A 44 -25.64 6.34 15.52
C ALA A 44 -25.63 6.59 17.03
N GLN A 45 -25.97 7.80 17.49
CA GLN A 45 -25.99 8.14 18.92
C GLN A 45 -27.33 7.90 19.63
N ASP A 46 -28.44 7.73 18.91
CA ASP A 46 -29.79 7.58 19.50
C ASP A 46 -30.43 6.19 19.35
N ALA A 47 -29.74 5.25 18.70
CA ALA A 47 -30.14 3.86 18.71
C ALA A 47 -29.49 3.19 19.93
N ALA A 48 -30.24 3.13 21.07
CA ALA A 48 -30.03 2.04 21.99
C ALA A 48 -30.10 0.76 21.16
N SER A 49 -28.95 0.11 20.95
CA SER A 49 -28.80 -1.04 20.11
C SER A 49 -29.92 -2.04 20.37
N PRO A 50 -30.77 -2.38 19.41
CA PRO A 50 -31.55 -3.60 19.56
C PRO A 50 -30.53 -4.71 19.74
N VAL A 51 -30.70 -5.51 20.78
CA VAL A 51 -29.98 -6.77 20.98
C VAL A 51 -29.97 -7.48 19.62
N PRO A 52 -28.78 -7.77 19.04
CA PRO A 52 -28.72 -8.39 17.71
C PRO A 52 -29.64 -9.61 17.69
N GLU A 53 -30.51 -9.73 16.70
CA GLU A 53 -31.34 -10.92 16.55
C GLU A 53 -30.42 -12.12 16.62
N HIS A 54 -30.71 -13.06 17.51
CA HIS A 54 -29.87 -14.19 17.93
C HIS A 54 -29.63 -15.20 16.78
N GLN A 55 -29.13 -14.75 15.64
CA GLN A 55 -28.72 -15.64 14.55
C GLN A 55 -27.54 -16.49 15.04
N GLY A 56 -27.78 -17.78 15.14
CA GLY A 56 -26.76 -18.72 15.62
C GLY A 56 -26.80 -19.02 17.13
N LEU A 57 -27.48 -18.23 17.95
CA LEU A 57 -27.54 -18.46 19.40
C LEU A 57 -28.09 -19.87 19.74
N GLU A 58 -29.19 -20.27 19.15
CA GLU A 58 -29.80 -21.58 19.44
C GLU A 58 -28.86 -22.72 19.04
N ALA A 59 -28.22 -22.63 17.87
CA ALA A 59 -27.22 -23.59 17.42
C ALA A 59 -25.99 -23.63 18.34
N SER A 60 -25.52 -22.47 18.80
CA SER A 60 -24.42 -22.37 19.77
C SER A 60 -24.79 -22.97 21.13
N LEU A 61 -26.00 -22.72 21.61
CA LEU A 61 -26.51 -23.31 22.86
C LEU A 61 -26.69 -24.82 22.75
N GLU A 62 -27.15 -25.33 21.61
CA GLU A 62 -27.19 -26.76 21.33
C GLU A 62 -25.78 -27.38 21.33
N ALA A 63 -24.83 -26.76 20.68
CA ALA A 63 -23.45 -27.22 20.65
C ALA A 63 -22.79 -27.21 22.07
N GLN A 64 -23.26 -26.33 22.93
CA GLN A 64 -22.82 -26.24 24.34
C GLN A 64 -23.64 -27.14 25.27
N GLY A 65 -24.60 -27.90 24.75
CA GLY A 65 -25.49 -28.77 25.51
C GLY A 65 -26.55 -27.99 26.32
N LEU A 66 -26.80 -26.74 26.04
CA LEU A 66 -27.71 -25.82 26.73
C LEU A 66 -29.01 -25.61 25.98
N GLY A 67 -29.19 -26.19 24.78
CA GLY A 67 -30.41 -26.00 23.98
C GLY A 67 -31.68 -26.40 24.67
N GLN A 68 -31.71 -27.53 25.39
CA GLN A 68 -32.88 -27.92 26.18
C GLN A 68 -33.12 -26.96 27.35
N ALA A 69 -32.08 -26.58 28.08
CA ALA A 69 -32.20 -25.62 29.19
C ALA A 69 -32.72 -24.24 28.72
N TYR A 70 -32.34 -23.83 27.49
CA TYR A 70 -32.85 -22.61 26.89
C TYR A 70 -34.34 -22.69 26.59
N ARG A 71 -34.76 -23.78 25.97
CA ARG A 71 -36.21 -24.04 25.71
C ARG A 71 -37.01 -24.14 26.99
N ASP A 72 -36.44 -24.64 28.07
CA ASP A 72 -37.08 -24.77 29.38
C ASP A 72 -37.04 -23.45 30.22
N GLY A 73 -36.52 -22.34 29.65
CA GLY A 73 -36.45 -21.04 30.33
C GLY A 73 -35.43 -21.00 31.45
N GLN A 74 -34.42 -21.88 31.45
CA GLN A 74 -33.37 -21.95 32.47
C GLN A 74 -32.15 -21.13 32.09
N VAL A 75 -32.17 -20.44 30.95
CA VAL A 75 -31.10 -19.62 30.42
C VAL A 75 -31.54 -18.17 30.33
N THR A 76 -30.78 -17.25 30.88
CA THR A 76 -30.90 -15.80 30.66
C THR A 76 -29.78 -15.37 29.69
N VAL A 77 -30.13 -14.73 28.58
CA VAL A 77 -29.20 -14.22 27.60
C VAL A 77 -29.07 -12.71 27.82
N VAL A 78 -27.84 -12.21 27.83
CA VAL A 78 -27.47 -10.79 28.01
C VAL A 78 -26.35 -10.41 27.05
N GLY A 79 -26.25 -9.12 26.70
CA GLY A 79 -25.25 -8.61 25.77
C GLY A 79 -23.87 -8.35 26.39
N SER A 80 -23.76 -8.30 27.72
CA SER A 80 -22.49 -8.00 28.38
C SER A 80 -22.45 -8.54 29.83
N LEU A 81 -21.24 -8.65 30.40
CA LEU A 81 -21.04 -8.97 31.81
C LEU A 81 -21.63 -7.90 32.73
N SER A 82 -21.61 -6.65 32.35
CA SER A 82 -22.25 -5.55 33.12
C SER A 82 -23.76 -5.74 33.18
N GLU A 83 -24.37 -6.09 32.06
CA GLU A 83 -25.80 -6.41 32.00
C GLU A 83 -26.13 -7.64 32.85
N ALA A 84 -25.30 -8.68 32.77
CA ALA A 84 -25.42 -9.88 33.59
C ALA A 84 -25.45 -9.53 35.09
N ARG A 85 -24.50 -8.69 35.55
CA ARG A 85 -24.41 -8.25 36.95
C ARG A 85 -25.63 -7.44 37.41
N SER A 86 -26.22 -6.68 36.49
CA SER A 86 -27.42 -5.89 36.78
C SER A 86 -28.74 -6.65 36.62
N SER A 87 -28.68 -7.86 36.06
CA SER A 87 -29.84 -8.69 35.85
C SER A 87 -30.39 -9.22 37.18
N LYS A 88 -31.68 -9.45 37.24
CA LYS A 88 -32.32 -10.14 38.38
C LYS A 88 -32.58 -11.60 38.05
N ALA A 89 -31.71 -12.19 37.24
CA ALA A 89 -31.88 -13.55 36.74
C ALA A 89 -31.75 -14.56 37.86
N SER A 90 -32.75 -15.46 37.97
CA SER A 90 -32.72 -16.62 38.89
C SER A 90 -32.49 -17.92 38.12
N THR A 91 -32.09 -17.82 36.85
CA THR A 91 -31.91 -18.96 35.96
C THR A 91 -30.70 -19.80 36.35
N THR A 92 -30.63 -21.03 35.86
CA THR A 92 -29.50 -21.95 36.08
C THR A 92 -28.24 -21.46 35.30
N TYR A 93 -28.45 -20.83 34.15
CA TYR A 93 -27.40 -20.34 33.29
C TYR A 93 -27.60 -18.88 32.91
N ILE A 94 -26.50 -18.15 32.82
CA ILE A 94 -26.45 -16.83 32.16
C ILE A 94 -25.57 -17.00 30.95
N VAL A 95 -26.04 -16.57 29.79
CA VAL A 95 -25.26 -16.55 28.54
C VAL A 95 -24.99 -15.11 28.17
N VAL A 96 -23.73 -14.73 28.12
CA VAL A 96 -23.27 -13.47 27.57
C VAL A 96 -23.04 -13.68 26.08
N SER A 97 -23.64 -12.83 25.26
CA SER A 97 -23.59 -12.94 23.79
C SER A 97 -23.41 -11.57 23.16
N ASP A 98 -22.43 -11.44 22.26
CA ASP A 98 -22.25 -10.26 21.41
C ASP A 98 -22.81 -10.46 19.99
N GLY A 99 -23.56 -11.55 19.78
CA GLY A 99 -24.12 -11.93 18.49
C GLY A 99 -23.19 -12.83 17.65
N VAL A 100 -21.91 -12.88 17.98
CA VAL A 100 -20.88 -13.72 17.30
C VAL A 100 -20.36 -14.79 18.27
N SER A 101 -20.03 -14.39 19.48
CA SER A 101 -19.54 -15.25 20.55
C SER A 101 -20.58 -15.43 21.63
N HIS A 102 -20.68 -16.62 22.20
CA HIS A 102 -21.63 -16.94 23.27
C HIS A 102 -20.91 -17.67 24.40
N VAL A 103 -20.96 -17.12 25.61
CA VAL A 103 -20.32 -17.70 26.80
C VAL A 103 -21.34 -18.00 27.87
N ALA A 104 -21.39 -19.25 28.30
CA ALA A 104 -22.28 -19.70 29.36
C ALA A 104 -21.62 -19.63 30.73
N PHE A 105 -22.33 -19.06 31.68
CA PHE A 105 -21.99 -19.02 33.10
C PHE A 105 -22.97 -19.90 33.88
N THR A 106 -22.46 -20.83 34.65
CA THR A 106 -23.27 -21.79 35.37
C THR A 106 -23.40 -21.37 36.85
N ARG A 107 -24.58 -21.39 37.38
CA ARG A 107 -24.89 -21.02 38.79
C ARG A 107 -24.16 -21.94 39.77
N GLY A 108 -23.48 -21.33 40.74
CA GLY A 108 -22.79 -22.06 41.80
C GLY A 108 -21.47 -22.71 41.38
N SER A 109 -21.05 -22.54 40.10
CA SER A 109 -19.68 -22.97 39.69
C SER A 109 -18.67 -21.91 40.08
N THR A 110 -17.50 -22.34 40.54
CA THR A 110 -16.33 -21.48 40.70
C THR A 110 -15.57 -21.48 39.38
N ALA A 111 -14.96 -20.33 39.00
CA ALA A 111 -14.03 -20.27 37.91
C ALA A 111 -12.93 -21.32 38.14
N GLN A 112 -12.67 -22.16 37.14
CA GLN A 112 -11.72 -23.27 37.29
C GLN A 112 -10.28 -22.81 37.47
N ASP A 113 -9.96 -21.59 37.03
CA ASP A 113 -8.65 -20.95 37.23
C ASP A 113 -8.90 -19.49 37.58
N GLY A 114 -8.25 -18.91 38.51
CA GLY A 114 -8.44 -17.53 38.96
C GLY A 114 -8.33 -16.41 37.90
N ALA A 115 -8.36 -16.76 36.66
CA ALA A 115 -8.31 -15.87 35.49
C ALA A 115 -9.70 -15.57 34.87
N HIS A 116 -10.69 -16.42 35.04
CA HIS A 116 -12.01 -16.23 34.44
C HIS A 116 -12.88 -15.28 35.22
N ALA A 117 -13.69 -14.47 34.55
CA ALA A 117 -14.68 -13.66 35.19
C ALA A 117 -15.73 -14.55 35.89
N THR A 118 -16.07 -14.21 37.10
CA THR A 118 -17.28 -14.67 37.74
C THR A 118 -18.31 -13.57 37.67
N VAL A 119 -19.58 -13.91 37.52
CA VAL A 119 -20.68 -12.96 37.56
C VAL A 119 -21.48 -13.20 38.86
N GLU A 120 -21.59 -12.18 39.67
CA GLU A 120 -22.47 -12.20 40.86
C GLU A 120 -23.81 -11.53 40.49
N VAL A 121 -24.89 -12.27 40.63
CA VAL A 121 -26.27 -11.80 40.45
C VAL A 121 -27.08 -12.10 41.72
N ASP A 122 -27.59 -11.11 42.37
CA ASP A 122 -28.33 -11.23 43.61
C ASP A 122 -27.63 -12.12 44.66
N GLY A 123 -26.30 -11.93 44.84
CA GLY A 123 -25.51 -12.69 45.82
C GLY A 123 -25.23 -14.15 45.40
N THR A 124 -25.55 -14.51 44.18
CA THR A 124 -25.25 -15.84 43.62
C THR A 124 -24.10 -15.71 42.62
N THR A 125 -23.05 -16.51 42.80
CA THR A 125 -21.92 -16.56 41.90
C THR A 125 -22.20 -17.50 40.72
N TYR A 126 -21.92 -17.06 39.52
CA TYR A 126 -21.92 -17.84 38.29
C TYR A 126 -20.47 -17.91 37.75
N GLY A 127 -19.98 -19.10 37.46
CA GLY A 127 -18.65 -19.34 36.90
C GLY A 127 -18.71 -19.77 35.44
N VAL A 128 -17.74 -19.32 34.65
CA VAL A 128 -17.60 -19.69 33.23
C VAL A 128 -17.25 -21.16 33.07
N THR A 129 -17.90 -21.82 32.13
CA THR A 129 -17.52 -23.14 31.64
C THR A 129 -17.24 -23.04 30.15
N PHE A 130 -15.97 -23.10 29.75
CA PHE A 130 -15.65 -23.27 28.33
C PHE A 130 -15.89 -24.71 27.92
N THR A 131 -16.68 -24.90 26.87
CA THR A 131 -16.90 -26.21 26.29
C THR A 131 -15.87 -26.45 25.20
N ASP A 132 -15.49 -27.73 24.95
CA ASP A 132 -14.59 -28.11 23.88
C ASP A 132 -15.14 -27.85 22.47
N SER A 133 -16.40 -27.42 22.37
CA SER A 133 -17.07 -27.12 21.12
C SER A 133 -16.68 -25.79 20.49
N THR A 134 -16.02 -24.86 21.22
CA THR A 134 -15.56 -23.57 20.67
C THR A 134 -14.11 -23.67 20.22
N ASP A 135 -13.81 -23.05 19.06
CA ASP A 135 -12.46 -22.95 18.48
C ASP A 135 -11.60 -21.83 19.08
N ALA A 136 -12.23 -20.95 19.87
CA ALA A 136 -11.59 -19.78 20.47
C ALA A 136 -12.01 -19.57 21.93
N VAL A 137 -11.18 -18.87 22.68
CA VAL A 137 -11.48 -18.27 23.98
C VAL A 137 -12.03 -16.87 23.74
N PRO A 138 -13.31 -16.61 24.01
CA PRO A 138 -13.93 -15.31 23.75
C PRO A 138 -13.62 -14.31 24.87
N LEU A 139 -13.17 -13.12 24.52
CA LEU A 139 -12.83 -12.07 25.50
C LEU A 139 -14.04 -11.59 26.30
N ILE A 140 -15.25 -11.71 25.78
CA ILE A 140 -16.49 -11.37 26.51
C ILE A 140 -16.69 -12.17 27.80
N ALA A 141 -15.90 -13.25 27.99
CA ALA A 141 -15.88 -14.03 29.24
C ALA A 141 -15.06 -13.37 30.37
N TYR A 142 -14.38 -12.27 30.10
CA TYR A 142 -13.44 -11.61 31.03
C TYR A 142 -13.95 -10.24 31.45
N ASP A 143 -13.56 -9.83 32.65
CA ASP A 143 -13.84 -8.47 33.13
C ASP A 143 -12.76 -7.53 32.53
N VAL A 144 -13.17 -6.74 31.56
CA VAL A 144 -12.24 -5.94 30.78
C VAL A 144 -11.81 -4.66 31.52
N GLY A 145 -12.67 -4.03 32.28
CA GLY A 145 -12.39 -2.76 33.00
C GLY A 145 -12.01 -1.63 32.04
N ASP A 146 -11.38 -0.56 32.59
CA ASP A 146 -10.90 0.58 31.78
C ASP A 146 -9.60 0.29 31.03
N ASP A 147 -8.83 -0.75 31.40
CA ASP A 147 -7.64 -1.24 30.73
C ASP A 147 -7.78 -2.74 30.48
N ALA A 148 -7.94 -3.07 29.20
CA ALA A 148 -8.17 -4.44 28.76
C ALA A 148 -6.89 -5.31 28.78
N THR A 149 -5.71 -4.75 29.03
CA THR A 149 -4.43 -5.48 28.93
C THR A 149 -4.45 -6.78 29.74
N ARG A 150 -4.93 -6.73 30.97
CA ARG A 150 -4.99 -7.91 31.86
C ARG A 150 -5.97 -8.97 31.33
N ALA A 151 -7.16 -8.54 30.90
CA ALA A 151 -8.18 -9.45 30.40
C ALA A 151 -7.71 -10.14 29.11
N LEU A 152 -7.12 -9.37 28.20
CA LEU A 152 -6.53 -9.88 26.96
C LEU A 152 -5.40 -10.87 27.23
N THR A 153 -4.48 -10.54 28.15
CA THR A 153 -3.39 -11.45 28.54
C THR A 153 -3.95 -12.75 29.11
N SER A 154 -4.94 -12.67 30.00
CA SER A 154 -5.56 -13.86 30.58
C SER A 154 -6.29 -14.72 29.54
N ALA A 155 -6.98 -14.10 28.57
CA ALA A 155 -7.64 -14.83 27.49
C ALA A 155 -6.60 -15.53 26.58
N ILE A 156 -5.48 -14.88 26.29
CA ILE A 156 -4.37 -15.43 25.49
C ILE A 156 -3.73 -16.61 26.24
N ASP A 157 -3.44 -16.46 27.53
CA ASP A 157 -2.85 -17.52 28.35
C ASP A 157 -3.76 -18.76 28.42
N GLN A 158 -5.05 -18.55 28.60
CA GLN A 158 -6.04 -19.62 28.59
C GLN A 158 -6.14 -20.29 27.21
N ALA A 159 -6.14 -19.51 26.14
CA ALA A 159 -6.17 -20.03 24.77
C ALA A 159 -4.92 -20.88 24.51
N ALA A 160 -3.75 -20.43 24.95
CA ALA A 160 -2.51 -21.18 24.83
C ALA A 160 -2.56 -22.51 25.60
N ALA A 161 -3.11 -22.51 26.82
CA ALA A 161 -3.27 -23.73 27.63
C ALA A 161 -4.21 -24.75 26.97
N LEU A 162 -5.19 -24.28 26.20
CA LEU A 162 -6.19 -25.12 25.53
C LEU A 162 -5.84 -25.44 24.06
N GLY A 163 -4.79 -24.82 23.49
CA GLY A 163 -4.47 -24.92 22.07
C GLY A 163 -5.58 -24.32 21.17
N LYS A 164 -6.23 -23.25 21.64
CA LYS A 164 -7.34 -22.57 20.95
C LYS A 164 -6.96 -21.15 20.54
N GLY A 165 -7.74 -20.56 19.62
CA GLY A 165 -7.63 -19.15 19.27
C GLY A 165 -8.18 -18.22 20.36
N VAL A 166 -8.01 -16.93 20.14
CA VAL A 166 -8.67 -15.86 20.94
C VAL A 166 -9.61 -15.11 20.02
N ARG A 167 -10.82 -14.81 20.48
CA ARG A 167 -11.79 -13.96 19.79
C ARG A 167 -12.19 -12.78 20.66
N LEU A 168 -12.08 -11.57 20.12
CA LEU A 168 -12.49 -10.35 20.80
C LEU A 168 -14.03 -10.20 20.71
N GLY A 169 -14.59 -9.28 21.49
CA GLY A 169 -16.02 -8.96 21.40
C GLY A 169 -16.30 -8.17 20.13
N ALA A 170 -17.33 -8.60 19.39
CA ALA A 170 -17.64 -8.05 18.09
C ALA A 170 -17.85 -6.53 18.10
N GLY A 171 -17.06 -5.79 17.33
CA GLY A 171 -17.14 -4.33 17.25
C GLY A 171 -16.84 -3.57 18.54
N GLN A 172 -16.31 -4.21 19.56
CA GLN A 172 -16.03 -3.57 20.86
C GLN A 172 -14.73 -2.74 20.84
N HIS A 173 -14.68 -1.73 21.70
CA HIS A 173 -13.50 -0.89 21.87
C HIS A 173 -12.78 -1.21 23.19
N TYR A 174 -11.50 -1.53 23.09
CA TYR A 174 -10.66 -1.88 24.24
C TYR A 174 -9.50 -0.91 24.37
N ALA A 175 -9.27 -0.35 25.53
CA ALA A 175 -8.02 0.35 25.81
C ALA A 175 -6.96 -0.65 26.28
N THR A 176 -5.72 -0.50 25.83
CA THR A 176 -4.59 -1.31 26.30
C THR A 176 -3.38 -0.44 26.57
N THR A 177 -2.73 -0.66 27.71
CA THR A 177 -1.51 0.04 28.15
C THR A 177 -0.29 -0.87 28.18
N GLY A 178 -0.43 -2.15 27.85
CA GLY A 178 0.65 -3.14 27.81
C GLY A 178 0.72 -3.90 26.51
N SER A 179 1.90 -4.43 26.20
CA SER A 179 2.12 -5.33 25.06
C SER A 179 1.41 -6.66 25.30
N LEU A 180 0.82 -7.20 24.23
CA LEU A 180 0.15 -8.48 24.22
C LEU A 180 1.01 -9.48 23.44
N THR A 181 1.43 -10.57 24.08
CA THR A 181 2.23 -11.62 23.42
C THR A 181 1.32 -12.77 23.04
N ILE A 182 1.35 -13.16 21.77
CA ILE A 182 0.61 -14.30 21.22
C ILE A 182 1.56 -15.49 21.16
N PRO A 183 1.41 -16.50 22.03
CA PRO A 183 2.24 -17.71 22.03
C PRO A 183 1.99 -18.59 20.80
N ASP A 184 2.96 -19.44 20.47
CA ASP A 184 2.86 -20.42 19.37
C ASP A 184 1.66 -21.38 19.50
N ALA A 185 1.26 -21.66 20.72
CA ALA A 185 0.09 -22.51 21.01
C ALA A 185 -1.26 -21.86 20.68
N VAL A 186 -1.27 -20.56 20.36
CA VAL A 186 -2.50 -19.83 19.98
C VAL A 186 -2.57 -19.75 18.45
N PRO A 187 -3.43 -20.53 17.79
CA PRO A 187 -3.47 -20.61 16.34
C PRO A 187 -4.00 -19.33 15.68
N PHE A 188 -4.84 -18.55 16.38
CA PHE A 188 -5.33 -17.29 15.83
C PHE A 188 -5.75 -16.28 16.93
N LEU A 189 -5.66 -15.00 16.58
CA LEU A 189 -6.32 -13.87 17.21
C LEU A 189 -7.30 -13.27 16.21
N ASP A 190 -8.59 -13.44 16.48
CA ASP A 190 -9.69 -12.88 15.70
C ASP A 190 -10.24 -11.64 16.45
N GLY A 191 -10.09 -10.48 15.82
CA GLY A 191 -10.60 -9.23 16.37
C GLY A 191 -12.11 -9.10 16.32
N ALA A 192 -12.78 -9.80 15.42
CA ALA A 192 -14.23 -9.68 15.20
C ALA A 192 -14.67 -8.20 14.98
N GLY A 193 -13.86 -7.42 14.27
CA GLY A 193 -14.07 -5.97 14.06
C GLY A 193 -13.79 -5.08 15.28
N ALA A 194 -13.20 -5.61 16.34
CA ALA A 194 -12.90 -4.82 17.55
C ALA A 194 -11.77 -3.81 17.33
N VAL A 195 -11.77 -2.76 18.15
CA VAL A 195 -10.74 -1.72 18.17
C VAL A 195 -9.88 -1.82 19.43
N LEU A 196 -8.60 -2.02 19.29
CA LEU A 196 -7.61 -1.89 20.34
C LEU A 196 -6.98 -0.49 20.32
N ASN A 197 -7.37 0.34 21.29
CA ASN A 197 -6.82 1.67 21.53
C ASN A 197 -5.54 1.52 22.37
N ALA A 198 -4.39 1.46 21.70
CA ALA A 198 -3.11 1.21 22.36
C ALA A 198 -2.48 2.51 22.89
N SER A 199 -2.17 2.53 24.16
CA SER A 199 -1.45 3.62 24.83
C SER A 199 -0.31 3.04 25.66
N ILE A 200 0.68 2.43 24.99
CA ILE A 200 1.79 1.70 25.62
C ILE A 200 2.91 2.67 25.98
N PRO A 201 3.14 2.94 27.29
CA PRO A 201 4.17 3.87 27.70
C PRO A 201 5.58 3.29 27.53
N GLY A 202 6.58 4.16 27.33
CA GLY A 202 7.99 3.82 27.49
C GLY A 202 8.70 3.32 26.24
N GLY A 203 8.07 3.40 25.06
CA GLY A 203 8.78 3.20 23.81
C GLY A 203 9.86 4.26 23.60
N THR A 204 11.05 3.83 23.17
CA THR A 204 12.16 4.70 22.79
C THR A 204 12.70 4.23 21.44
N GLU A 205 13.52 5.03 20.80
CA GLU A 205 14.17 4.63 19.54
C GLU A 205 14.94 3.31 19.70
N ASP A 206 15.65 3.15 20.81
CA ASP A 206 16.46 1.97 21.11
C ASP A 206 15.64 0.76 21.55
N ALA A 207 14.49 0.98 22.14
CA ALA A 207 13.59 -0.05 22.63
C ALA A 207 12.12 0.32 22.30
N PRO A 208 11.71 0.20 21.05
CA PRO A 208 10.33 0.49 20.68
C PRO A 208 9.34 -0.41 21.41
N ALA A 209 8.23 0.18 21.82
CA ALA A 209 7.10 -0.58 22.36
C ALA A 209 6.39 -1.34 21.24
N ASN A 210 5.68 -2.42 21.57
CA ASN A 210 4.91 -3.21 20.62
C ASN A 210 3.50 -3.42 21.17
N VAL A 211 2.47 -3.34 20.33
CA VAL A 211 1.09 -3.63 20.74
C VAL A 211 0.88 -5.15 20.76
N LEU A 212 1.07 -5.81 19.63
CA LEU A 212 1.02 -7.28 19.52
C LEU A 212 2.40 -7.83 19.25
N VAL A 213 2.79 -8.86 19.95
CA VAL A 213 4.05 -9.58 19.78
C VAL A 213 3.74 -11.05 19.48
N LEU A 214 4.07 -11.49 18.27
CA LEU A 214 4.07 -12.91 17.95
C LEU A 214 5.28 -13.56 18.56
N ALA A 215 5.10 -14.62 19.32
CA ALA A 215 6.19 -15.27 20.04
C ALA A 215 7.30 -15.70 19.08
N THR A 216 8.54 -15.53 19.50
CA THR A 216 9.71 -15.91 18.72
C THR A 216 9.64 -17.37 18.29
N SER A 217 9.90 -17.64 17.02
CA SER A 217 9.86 -18.97 16.39
C SER A 217 8.46 -19.58 16.29
N SER A 218 7.39 -18.81 16.49
CA SER A 218 6.02 -19.29 16.29
C SER A 218 5.74 -19.60 14.81
N SER A 219 4.78 -20.50 14.57
CA SER A 219 4.42 -20.93 13.24
C SER A 219 2.91 -21.15 13.11
N GLY A 220 2.35 -20.68 12.00
CA GLY A 220 0.93 -20.91 11.65
C GLY A 220 -0.06 -20.03 12.37
N THR A 221 0.36 -19.00 13.10
CA THR A 221 -0.53 -18.07 13.78
C THR A 221 -1.23 -17.14 12.78
N THR A 222 -2.53 -16.89 12.98
CA THR A 222 -3.30 -15.89 12.23
C THR A 222 -3.72 -14.74 13.13
N VAL A 223 -3.53 -13.49 12.67
CA VAL A 223 -4.10 -12.27 13.27
C VAL A 223 -5.03 -11.67 12.23
N THR A 224 -6.29 -11.47 12.59
CA THR A 224 -7.29 -11.03 11.60
C THR A 224 -8.39 -10.17 12.21
N ASP A 225 -9.06 -9.39 11.33
CA ASP A 225 -10.28 -8.62 11.61
C ASP A 225 -10.19 -7.72 12.85
N LEU A 226 -9.14 -6.89 12.91
CA LEU A 226 -8.79 -6.11 14.09
C LEU A 226 -8.40 -4.69 13.70
N THR A 227 -8.86 -3.69 14.44
CA THR A 227 -8.35 -2.33 14.35
C THR A 227 -7.36 -2.06 15.50
N LEU A 228 -6.14 -1.63 15.15
CA LEU A 228 -5.13 -1.14 16.09
C LEU A 228 -5.00 0.38 15.96
N ASP A 229 -5.44 1.14 16.94
CA ASP A 229 -5.19 2.57 16.98
C ASP A 229 -3.95 2.85 17.87
N LEU A 230 -2.84 3.25 17.24
CA LEU A 230 -1.55 3.47 17.89
C LEU A 230 -1.42 4.87 18.51
N LYS A 231 -2.47 5.71 18.42
CA LYS A 231 -2.52 7.03 19.08
C LYS A 231 -1.35 7.97 18.78
N ASN A 232 -0.73 7.86 17.59
CA ASN A 232 0.44 8.65 17.19
C ASN A 232 1.66 8.49 18.13
N GLN A 233 1.83 7.34 18.75
CA GLN A 233 2.99 7.10 19.62
C GLN A 233 4.24 6.88 18.80
N GLU A 234 5.22 7.76 18.95
CA GLU A 234 6.41 7.87 18.10
C GLU A 234 7.25 6.58 18.02
N TRP A 235 7.35 5.81 19.11
CA TRP A 235 8.19 4.62 19.18
C TRP A 235 7.36 3.35 19.45
N THR A 236 6.21 3.25 18.81
CA THR A 236 5.32 2.11 18.99
C THR A 236 5.08 1.38 17.67
N ARG A 237 5.28 0.07 17.68
CA ARG A 237 4.96 -0.85 16.58
C ARG A 237 3.59 -1.48 16.79
N GLY A 238 2.85 -1.68 15.72
CA GLY A 238 1.56 -2.40 15.77
C GLY A 238 1.77 -3.89 16.04
N ILE A 239 2.33 -4.64 15.09
CA ILE A 239 2.57 -6.08 15.20
C ILE A 239 4.05 -6.37 15.00
N GLN A 240 4.64 -7.09 15.92
CA GLN A 240 6.04 -7.50 15.92
C GLN A 240 6.17 -9.03 15.88
N GLY A 241 6.99 -9.56 14.97
CA GLY A 241 7.39 -10.98 14.96
C GLY A 241 8.90 -11.15 14.75
N ASN A 242 9.47 -12.21 15.31
CA ASN A 242 10.87 -12.56 15.12
C ASN A 242 11.03 -14.06 14.86
N ALA A 243 11.69 -14.40 13.75
CA ALA A 243 11.94 -15.80 13.36
C ALA A 243 10.67 -16.65 13.22
N ILE A 244 9.55 -16.05 12.81
CA ILE A 244 8.25 -16.73 12.70
C ILE A 244 8.06 -17.33 11.30
N SER A 245 7.12 -18.26 11.16
CA SER A 245 6.83 -18.90 9.87
C SER A 245 5.34 -19.15 9.65
N ASN A 246 4.94 -19.22 8.37
CA ASN A 246 3.57 -19.55 7.95
C ASN A 246 2.49 -18.77 8.69
N THR A 247 2.80 -17.52 9.04
CA THR A 247 1.91 -16.63 9.80
C THR A 247 1.12 -15.77 8.85
N THR A 248 -0.16 -15.58 9.16
CA THR A 248 -1.05 -14.70 8.39
C THR A 248 -1.43 -13.48 9.22
N ILE A 249 -1.32 -12.29 8.60
CA ILE A 249 -1.85 -11.04 9.13
C ILE A 249 -2.79 -10.50 8.07
N SER A 250 -4.09 -10.49 8.35
CA SER A 250 -5.09 -10.10 7.36
C SER A 250 -6.20 -9.28 7.96
N ASP A 251 -6.79 -8.40 7.14
CA ASP A 251 -7.97 -7.62 7.53
C ASP A 251 -7.72 -6.77 8.79
N VAL A 252 -6.47 -6.35 9.01
CA VAL A 252 -6.08 -5.51 10.13
C VAL A 252 -6.02 -4.05 9.69
N GLN A 253 -6.74 -3.20 10.40
CA GLN A 253 -6.66 -1.76 10.23
C GLN A 253 -5.66 -1.18 11.25
N MET A 254 -4.72 -0.35 10.82
CA MET A 254 -3.77 0.32 11.70
C MET A 254 -3.90 1.82 11.53
N LEU A 255 -4.37 2.48 12.58
CA LEU A 255 -4.63 3.90 12.63
C LEU A 255 -3.53 4.62 13.40
N ASN A 256 -3.29 5.88 13.02
CA ASN A 256 -2.40 6.77 13.77
C ASN A 256 -1.01 6.15 13.99
N VAL A 257 -0.48 5.45 12.96
CA VAL A 257 0.85 4.84 13.00
C VAL A 257 1.90 5.95 12.91
N ALA A 258 2.70 6.12 13.96
CA ALA A 258 3.78 7.10 13.99
C ALA A 258 5.18 6.46 13.97
N PHE A 259 5.27 5.15 13.73
CA PHE A 259 6.53 4.42 13.65
C PHE A 259 6.42 3.28 12.63
N VAL A 260 6.18 2.04 13.03
CA VAL A 260 6.06 0.88 12.15
C VAL A 260 4.73 0.19 12.41
N GLY A 261 3.96 -0.11 11.37
CA GLY A 261 2.73 -0.87 11.51
C GLY A 261 3.01 -2.36 11.77
N ILE A 262 3.61 -3.04 10.80
CA ILE A 262 3.98 -4.46 10.88
C ILE A 262 5.50 -4.58 10.76
N ASN A 263 6.17 -5.18 11.75
CA ASN A 263 7.60 -5.37 11.78
C ASN A 263 7.97 -6.85 11.98
N MET A 264 8.50 -7.47 10.93
CA MET A 264 8.90 -8.87 10.94
C MET A 264 10.41 -8.99 10.72
N VAL A 265 11.10 -9.67 11.62
CA VAL A 265 12.55 -9.74 11.57
C VAL A 265 13.05 -11.20 11.64
N ALA A 266 14.10 -11.48 10.90
CA ALA A 266 14.82 -12.75 10.93
C ALA A 266 16.10 -12.62 11.77
N ASP A 267 15.98 -12.16 13.01
CA ASP A 267 17.13 -11.87 13.87
C ASP A 267 17.62 -13.10 14.65
N SER A 268 16.70 -13.87 15.23
CA SER A 268 17.01 -15.05 16.03
C SER A 268 16.81 -16.38 15.30
N GLY A 269 16.36 -16.35 14.06
CA GLY A 269 16.07 -17.52 13.25
C GLY A 269 15.41 -17.14 11.91
N PRO A 270 15.06 -18.13 11.09
CA PRO A 270 14.48 -17.90 9.78
C PRO A 270 13.08 -17.30 9.86
N LEU A 271 12.77 -16.43 8.88
CA LEU A 271 11.47 -15.86 8.64
C LEU A 271 10.95 -16.40 7.31
N ARG A 272 9.83 -17.14 7.30
CA ARG A 272 9.39 -17.87 6.11
C ARG A 272 7.88 -17.86 5.92
N GLY A 273 7.44 -17.76 4.67
CA GLY A 273 6.06 -18.06 4.29
C GLY A 273 5.03 -17.17 4.97
N LEU A 274 5.34 -15.90 5.23
CA LEU A 274 4.36 -14.96 5.79
C LEU A 274 3.34 -14.57 4.72
N THR A 275 2.08 -14.43 5.14
CA THR A 275 1.01 -13.84 4.35
C THR A 275 0.53 -12.56 5.04
N ILE A 276 0.77 -11.42 4.42
CA ILE A 276 0.31 -10.10 4.90
C ILE A 276 -0.65 -9.58 3.84
N ARG A 277 -1.94 -9.64 4.12
CA ARG A 277 -2.94 -9.34 3.09
C ARG A 277 -4.12 -8.55 3.61
N ASP A 278 -4.68 -7.73 2.71
CA ASP A 278 -5.95 -7.03 2.92
C ASP A 278 -5.93 -6.10 4.16
N ASN A 279 -4.72 -5.63 4.56
CA ASN A 279 -4.57 -4.73 5.69
C ASN A 279 -4.64 -3.27 5.23
N ARG A 280 -5.13 -2.40 6.13
CA ARG A 280 -5.15 -0.95 5.91
C ARG A 280 -4.26 -0.26 6.93
N ILE A 281 -3.25 0.48 6.45
CA ILE A 281 -2.28 1.15 7.33
C ILE A 281 -2.25 2.64 6.98
N LYS A 282 -2.64 3.48 7.94
CA LYS A 282 -2.52 4.92 7.83
C LYS A 282 -1.39 5.43 8.72
N ASN A 283 -0.29 5.82 8.08
CA ASN A 283 0.89 6.36 8.75
C ASN A 283 0.84 7.88 8.75
N VAL A 284 0.85 8.49 9.94
CA VAL A 284 0.67 9.93 10.14
C VAL A 284 1.96 10.73 10.15
N LEU A 285 3.13 10.09 10.06
CA LEU A 285 4.41 10.79 10.10
C LEU A 285 4.67 11.62 8.86
N GLY A 286 4.11 11.24 7.72
CA GLY A 286 4.25 11.99 6.47
C GLY A 286 5.68 12.46 6.21
N ASP A 287 5.85 13.76 5.93
CA ASP A 287 7.14 14.38 5.62
C ASP A 287 8.12 14.47 6.81
N LYS A 288 7.68 14.21 8.02
CA LYS A 288 8.53 14.29 9.21
C LYS A 288 9.34 13.03 9.46
N ASN A 289 9.04 11.93 8.75
CA ASN A 289 9.77 10.69 8.91
C ASN A 289 11.07 10.71 8.10
N THR A 290 12.14 11.18 8.73
CA THR A 290 13.49 11.25 8.14
C THR A 290 14.32 9.97 8.34
N GLU A 291 13.79 8.94 9.05
CA GLU A 291 14.60 7.85 9.57
C GLU A 291 14.27 6.46 9.02
N GLY A 292 13.61 6.38 7.88
CA GLY A 292 13.44 5.10 7.17
C GLY A 292 12.53 4.08 7.85
N LYS A 293 11.40 4.51 8.44
CA LYS A 293 10.45 3.62 9.13
C LYS A 293 9.32 3.16 8.18
N PRO A 294 9.33 1.90 7.75
CA PRO A 294 8.30 1.35 6.87
C PRO A 294 6.95 1.14 7.57
N SER A 295 5.86 1.20 6.83
CA SER A 295 4.55 0.77 7.33
C SER A 295 4.47 -0.74 7.46
N ILE A 296 5.00 -1.50 6.46
CA ILE A 296 5.28 -2.94 6.56
C ILE A 296 6.78 -3.15 6.38
N GLN A 297 7.43 -3.78 7.33
CA GLN A 297 8.86 -4.07 7.30
C GLN A 297 9.14 -5.56 7.44
N LEU A 298 9.88 -6.13 6.49
CA LEU A 298 10.49 -7.44 6.58
C LEU A 298 12.01 -7.28 6.52
N ASN A 299 12.72 -7.75 7.54
CA ASN A 299 14.13 -7.46 7.69
C ASN A 299 14.92 -8.69 8.18
N SER A 300 16.01 -9.04 7.51
CA SER A 300 16.98 -10.03 7.99
C SER A 300 18.16 -9.41 8.72
N ALA A 301 18.27 -8.09 8.75
CA ALA A 301 19.37 -7.39 9.37
C ALA A 301 19.14 -7.19 10.87
N ARG A 302 20.17 -7.35 11.68
CA ARG A 302 20.17 -7.01 13.10
C ARG A 302 20.01 -5.50 13.31
N GLN A 303 18.79 -5.01 13.27
CA GLN A 303 18.50 -3.62 13.67
C GLN A 303 18.53 -3.42 15.20
N THR A 304 18.70 -4.48 15.97
CA THR A 304 18.64 -4.47 17.44
C THR A 304 19.98 -4.27 18.10
N ASP A 305 21.08 -4.28 17.36
CA ASP A 305 22.40 -4.10 17.97
C ASP A 305 22.64 -2.62 18.31
N ALA A 306 22.81 -2.31 19.60
CA ALA A 306 23.14 -0.97 20.07
C ALA A 306 24.45 -0.42 19.46
N ALA A 307 25.30 -1.31 18.93
CA ALA A 307 26.49 -0.94 18.16
C ALA A 307 26.14 -0.39 16.78
N PHE A 308 25.08 -0.89 16.12
CA PHE A 308 24.62 -0.39 14.82
C PHE A 308 24.09 1.05 14.91
N LYS A 309 23.45 1.40 16.02
CA LYS A 309 22.90 2.74 16.25
C LYS A 309 23.93 3.79 16.61
N LYS A 310 25.05 3.37 17.19
CA LYS A 310 26.11 4.29 17.64
C LYS A 310 27.11 4.69 16.56
N SER A 311 27.20 3.93 15.48
CA SER A 311 28.29 4.09 14.53
C SER A 311 27.89 4.81 13.24
N ASN A 312 26.60 5.02 12.94
CA ASN A 312 26.19 5.29 11.55
C ASN A 312 26.93 4.36 10.57
N GLU A 313 27.36 3.20 11.07
CA GLU A 313 28.06 2.24 10.24
C GLU A 313 27.08 1.72 9.21
N PRO A 314 27.42 1.82 7.96
CA PRO A 314 26.59 1.33 6.89
C PRO A 314 26.34 -0.16 7.09
N VAL A 315 25.29 -0.64 6.46
CA VAL A 315 24.87 -2.06 6.35
C VAL A 315 25.98 -3.06 6.03
N TRP A 316 27.17 -2.59 5.81
CA TRP A 316 28.43 -3.29 5.46
C TRP A 316 28.93 -4.30 6.47
N ASP A 317 28.80 -4.06 7.77
CA ASP A 317 29.20 -5.03 8.79
C ASP A 317 28.38 -6.33 8.75
N GLN A 318 27.29 -6.31 8.02
CA GLN A 318 26.45 -7.49 7.79
C GLN A 318 26.95 -8.34 6.61
N TYR A 319 27.84 -7.80 5.78
CA TYR A 319 28.33 -8.40 4.55
C TYR A 319 29.86 -8.48 4.60
N THR A 320 30.38 -9.39 5.34
CA THR A 320 31.85 -9.59 5.31
C THR A 320 32.28 -10.23 4.00
N THR A 321 33.48 -9.89 3.67
CA THR A 321 34.21 -10.17 2.44
C THR A 321 34.53 -11.62 2.17
N ASP A 322 34.51 -12.45 3.19
CA ASP A 322 34.94 -13.84 3.08
C ASP A 322 33.78 -14.82 2.93
N GLY A 323 32.56 -14.34 2.80
CA GLY A 323 31.38 -15.19 2.75
C GLY A 323 31.01 -15.83 4.09
N THR A 324 31.76 -15.55 5.16
CA THR A 324 31.50 -16.19 6.46
C THR A 324 30.45 -15.50 7.30
N THR A 325 30.20 -14.23 7.08
CA THR A 325 29.10 -13.52 7.78
C THR A 325 27.75 -13.70 7.09
N ALA A 326 27.72 -14.09 5.82
CA ALA A 326 26.49 -14.61 5.25
C ALA A 326 25.94 -15.83 6.03
N ALA A 327 26.79 -16.50 6.78
CA ALA A 327 26.42 -17.63 7.64
C ALA A 327 25.57 -17.22 8.86
N ASN A 328 25.52 -15.95 9.22
CA ASN A 328 24.73 -15.44 10.35
C ASN A 328 23.43 -14.72 9.91
N LEU A 329 23.17 -14.56 8.61
CA LEU A 329 21.90 -14.08 8.12
C LEU A 329 20.93 -15.25 8.04
N HIS A 330 19.89 -15.18 8.84
CA HIS A 330 18.83 -16.17 8.75
C HIS A 330 18.03 -15.95 7.47
N GLU A 331 17.54 -17.05 6.91
CA GLU A 331 16.66 -17.02 5.73
C GLU A 331 15.44 -16.16 5.99
N ASN A 332 15.10 -15.32 4.99
CA ASN A 332 13.94 -14.44 5.00
C ASN A 332 13.30 -14.54 3.61
N SER A 333 12.31 -15.43 3.47
CA SER A 333 11.88 -15.80 2.12
C SER A 333 10.45 -16.32 2.02
N GLY A 334 9.93 -16.31 0.79
CA GLY A 334 8.67 -16.96 0.44
C GLY A 334 7.45 -16.24 1.01
N HIS A 335 7.49 -14.92 1.11
CA HIS A 335 6.39 -14.12 1.65
C HIS A 335 5.41 -13.68 0.56
N THR A 336 4.16 -13.54 0.95
CA THR A 336 3.09 -12.95 0.13
C THR A 336 2.57 -11.68 0.82
N ILE A 337 2.73 -10.53 0.16
CA ILE A 337 2.22 -9.23 0.63
C ILE A 337 1.25 -8.74 -0.43
N THR A 338 -0.06 -8.80 -0.17
CA THR A 338 -1.05 -8.59 -1.22
C THR A 338 -2.31 -7.89 -0.71
N GLY A 339 -2.94 -7.07 -1.55
CA GLY A 339 -4.22 -6.42 -1.23
C GLY A 339 -4.15 -5.40 -0.10
N ASN A 340 -2.95 -4.96 0.30
CA ASN A 340 -2.84 -3.99 1.39
C ASN A 340 -3.00 -2.57 0.87
N VAL A 341 -3.68 -1.72 1.65
CA VAL A 341 -3.81 -0.29 1.40
C VAL A 341 -2.94 0.47 2.40
N ILE A 342 -1.96 1.21 1.91
CA ILE A 342 -0.98 1.91 2.75
C ILE A 342 -0.92 3.38 2.34
N ASP A 343 -1.28 4.26 3.26
CA ASP A 343 -1.21 5.70 3.07
C ASP A 343 -0.19 6.33 4.02
N GLY A 344 0.84 6.95 3.46
CA GLY A 344 1.90 7.63 4.19
C GLY A 344 2.96 6.70 4.79
N GLY A 345 4.04 7.31 5.23
CA GLY A 345 5.21 6.63 5.81
C GLY A 345 6.50 6.92 5.05
N TYR A 346 7.62 6.42 5.56
CA TYR A 346 8.90 6.51 4.85
C TYR A 346 8.96 5.46 3.74
N TYR A 347 8.80 4.18 4.07
CA TYR A 347 8.49 3.14 3.08
C TYR A 347 7.07 2.63 3.32
N GLY A 348 6.30 2.44 2.25
CA GLY A 348 5.04 1.71 2.35
C GLY A 348 5.34 0.25 2.71
N ILE A 349 6.10 -0.44 1.86
CA ILE A 349 6.62 -1.79 2.09
C ILE A 349 8.14 -1.75 1.97
N GLY A 350 8.85 -2.12 3.05
CA GLY A 350 10.30 -2.18 3.13
C GLY A 350 10.80 -3.61 3.29
N LEU A 351 11.59 -4.07 2.33
CA LEU A 351 12.24 -5.38 2.33
C LEU A 351 13.74 -5.21 2.46
N SER A 352 14.36 -5.91 3.40
CA SER A 352 15.80 -5.93 3.58
C SER A 352 16.29 -7.35 3.78
N GLY A 353 17.07 -7.87 2.84
CA GLY A 353 17.53 -9.25 2.83
C GLY A 353 16.42 -10.29 2.63
N VAL A 354 15.39 -9.94 1.87
CA VAL A 354 14.20 -10.77 1.61
C VAL A 354 14.32 -11.40 0.23
N SER A 355 14.00 -12.68 0.09
CA SER A 355 14.08 -13.37 -1.18
C SER A 355 12.81 -14.14 -1.56
N SER A 356 12.64 -14.38 -2.86
CA SER A 356 11.60 -15.25 -3.41
C SER A 356 10.20 -14.94 -2.87
N SER A 357 9.87 -13.65 -2.76
CA SER A 357 8.61 -13.16 -2.20
C SER A 357 7.80 -12.41 -3.25
N THR A 358 6.49 -12.38 -3.08
CA THR A 358 5.55 -11.71 -3.99
C THR A 358 4.88 -10.54 -3.28
N ILE A 359 4.95 -9.37 -3.91
CA ILE A 359 4.31 -8.13 -3.48
C ILE A 359 3.32 -7.74 -4.58
N SER A 360 2.04 -7.99 -4.37
CA SER A 360 1.07 -7.86 -5.46
C SER A 360 -0.25 -7.22 -5.03
N ARG A 361 -0.89 -6.52 -5.96
CA ARG A 361 -2.23 -5.94 -5.77
C ARG A 361 -2.34 -5.07 -4.51
N ASN A 362 -1.26 -4.38 -4.13
CA ASN A 362 -1.31 -3.42 -3.04
C ASN A 362 -1.55 -2.02 -3.59
N THR A 363 -2.24 -1.20 -2.83
CA THR A 363 -2.44 0.22 -3.11
C THR A 363 -1.61 1.05 -2.13
N LEU A 364 -0.61 1.76 -2.63
CA LEU A 364 0.31 2.52 -1.80
C LEU A 364 0.38 3.98 -2.28
N GLY A 365 0.16 4.91 -1.36
CA GLY A 365 0.22 6.35 -1.66
C GLY A 365 0.98 7.15 -0.60
N ASN A 366 1.46 8.34 -0.99
CA ASN A 366 2.05 9.34 -0.08
C ASN A 366 3.28 8.88 0.73
N ASN A 367 3.95 7.82 0.32
CA ASN A 367 5.17 7.33 0.97
C ASN A 367 6.41 8.07 0.44
N MET A 368 7.51 8.07 1.18
CA MET A 368 8.81 8.46 0.60
C MET A 368 9.19 7.51 -0.53
N ARG A 369 9.06 6.20 -0.29
CA ARG A 369 9.10 5.14 -1.31
C ARG A 369 7.93 4.20 -1.10
N ASN A 370 7.20 3.89 -2.16
CA ASN A 370 6.07 2.98 -1.99
C ASN A 370 6.58 1.56 -1.69
N ILE A 371 7.46 1.01 -2.51
CA ILE A 371 8.10 -0.29 -2.27
C ILE A 371 9.61 -0.14 -2.34
N SER A 372 10.31 -0.64 -1.33
CA SER A 372 11.77 -0.59 -1.27
C SER A 372 12.35 -1.98 -1.00
N MET A 373 13.15 -2.48 -1.93
CA MET A 373 13.92 -3.73 -1.82
C MET A 373 15.39 -3.40 -1.69
N GLN A 374 15.98 -3.74 -0.56
CA GLN A 374 17.34 -3.36 -0.21
C GLN A 374 18.13 -4.54 0.35
N SER A 375 19.45 -4.37 0.42
CA SER A 375 20.34 -5.26 1.17
C SER A 375 20.18 -6.74 0.77
N ARG A 376 20.41 -7.04 -0.51
CA ARG A 376 20.31 -8.39 -1.09
C ARG A 376 18.89 -8.98 -1.04
N SER A 377 17.90 -8.15 -1.25
CA SER A 377 16.53 -8.63 -1.49
C SER A 377 16.42 -9.16 -2.92
N ASN A 378 16.50 -10.49 -3.08
CA ASN A 378 16.75 -11.14 -4.38
C ASN A 378 15.56 -11.99 -4.85
N GLY A 379 15.31 -12.00 -6.16
CA GLY A 379 14.33 -12.90 -6.77
C GLY A 379 12.90 -12.64 -6.32
N ASN A 380 12.57 -11.40 -5.94
CA ASN A 380 11.22 -11.01 -5.56
C ASN A 380 10.42 -10.54 -6.79
N THR A 381 9.10 -10.71 -6.71
CA THR A 381 8.18 -10.21 -7.72
C THR A 381 7.31 -9.10 -7.12
N VAL A 382 7.27 -7.95 -7.82
CA VAL A 382 6.40 -6.81 -7.51
C VAL A 382 5.44 -6.63 -8.68
N GLU A 383 4.17 -6.98 -8.52
CA GLU A 383 3.25 -7.05 -9.66
C GLU A 383 1.85 -6.55 -9.36
N GLY A 384 1.25 -5.86 -10.34
CA GLY A 384 -0.16 -5.44 -10.27
C GLY A 384 -0.47 -4.51 -9.11
N ASN A 385 0.52 -3.75 -8.60
CA ASN A 385 0.29 -2.79 -7.53
C ASN A 385 -0.11 -1.43 -8.12
N TYR A 386 -0.94 -0.70 -7.38
CA TYR A 386 -1.23 0.71 -7.62
C TYR A 386 -0.36 1.57 -6.70
N LEU A 387 0.52 2.39 -7.28
CA LEU A 387 1.55 3.14 -6.57
C LEU A 387 1.43 4.62 -6.89
N SER A 388 0.93 5.43 -5.96
CA SER A 388 0.73 6.86 -6.18
C SER A 388 1.66 7.73 -5.35
N ASP A 389 1.95 8.91 -5.86
CA ASP A 389 2.54 10.06 -5.18
C ASP A 389 3.71 9.77 -4.24
N SER A 390 4.60 8.85 -4.66
CA SER A 390 5.85 8.65 -3.95
C SER A 390 6.70 9.94 -3.96
N ARG A 391 7.32 10.27 -2.85
CA ARG A 391 8.16 11.48 -2.72
C ARG A 391 9.57 11.28 -3.26
N SER A 392 9.99 10.03 -3.44
CA SER A 392 11.29 9.67 -4.00
C SER A 392 11.15 8.63 -5.11
N SER A 393 10.67 7.41 -4.82
CA SER A 393 10.54 6.34 -5.79
C SER A 393 9.28 5.51 -5.55
N ALA A 394 8.60 5.10 -6.60
CA ALA A 394 7.50 4.14 -6.50
C ALA A 394 8.06 2.74 -6.18
N VAL A 395 9.06 2.27 -6.95
CA VAL A 395 9.78 1.03 -6.64
C VAL A 395 11.27 1.29 -6.64
N HIS A 396 11.93 0.97 -5.54
CA HIS A 396 13.36 1.15 -5.34
C HIS A 396 14.03 -0.20 -5.09
N VAL A 397 14.95 -0.57 -5.97
CA VAL A 397 15.77 -1.78 -5.88
C VAL A 397 17.22 -1.36 -5.69
N ALA A 398 17.81 -1.63 -4.54
CA ALA A 398 19.15 -1.13 -4.22
C ALA A 398 19.97 -2.08 -3.35
N TYR A 399 21.26 -1.78 -3.20
CA TYR A 399 22.19 -2.48 -2.33
C TYR A 399 22.28 -3.99 -2.63
N GLU A 400 22.77 -4.32 -3.83
CA GLU A 400 22.96 -5.71 -4.32
C GLU A 400 21.65 -6.53 -4.34
N SER A 401 20.50 -5.90 -4.53
CA SER A 401 19.22 -6.58 -4.67
C SER A 401 19.01 -7.02 -6.11
N ASN A 402 19.15 -8.32 -6.37
CA ASN A 402 19.30 -8.89 -7.70
C ASN A 402 18.08 -9.72 -8.12
N ASP A 403 17.97 -9.94 -9.43
CA ASP A 403 17.03 -10.88 -10.04
C ASP A 403 15.56 -10.61 -9.67
N ASN A 404 15.21 -9.36 -9.34
CA ASN A 404 13.84 -8.98 -9.02
C ASN A 404 13.07 -8.64 -10.30
N THR A 405 11.77 -8.94 -10.29
CA THR A 405 10.84 -8.61 -11.36
C THR A 405 9.81 -7.60 -10.86
N VAL A 406 9.71 -6.47 -11.54
CA VAL A 406 8.73 -5.40 -11.26
C VAL A 406 7.86 -5.25 -12.50
N ARG A 407 6.62 -5.77 -12.46
CA ARG A 407 5.79 -5.88 -13.66
C ARG A 407 4.32 -5.54 -13.46
N GLY A 408 3.71 -5.00 -14.50
CA GLY A 408 2.25 -4.77 -14.53
C GLY A 408 1.76 -3.84 -13.42
N ASN A 409 2.63 -2.97 -12.87
CA ASN A 409 2.23 -2.02 -11.85
C ASN A 409 1.73 -0.73 -12.51
N THR A 410 0.73 -0.11 -11.90
CA THR A 410 0.29 1.24 -12.23
C THR A 410 0.95 2.23 -11.29
N VAL A 411 1.67 3.20 -11.84
CA VAL A 411 2.36 4.25 -11.10
C VAL A 411 1.83 5.60 -11.54
N VAL A 412 1.30 6.37 -10.62
CA VAL A 412 0.81 7.73 -10.89
C VAL A 412 1.55 8.71 -9.99
N THR A 413 2.01 9.82 -10.52
CA THR A 413 2.64 10.85 -9.70
C THR A 413 2.25 12.26 -10.13
N HIS A 414 1.84 13.05 -9.15
CA HIS A 414 1.58 14.50 -9.24
C HIS A 414 2.74 15.30 -8.62
N ARG A 415 3.86 14.62 -8.28
CA ARG A 415 4.94 15.21 -7.48
C ARG A 415 6.27 15.17 -8.21
N ALA A 416 7.13 16.15 -7.89
CA ALA A 416 8.55 16.08 -8.22
C ALA A 416 9.23 15.06 -7.33
N THR A 417 10.04 14.19 -7.93
CA THR A 417 10.95 13.32 -7.21
C THR A 417 12.38 13.59 -7.63
N ALA A 418 13.31 13.49 -6.69
CA ALA A 418 14.74 13.67 -6.97
C ALA A 418 15.42 12.38 -7.49
N GLN A 419 14.67 11.27 -7.55
CA GLN A 419 15.15 9.96 -7.96
C GLN A 419 14.22 9.37 -9.04
N GLY A 420 14.60 8.21 -9.60
CA GLY A 420 13.75 7.49 -10.53
C GLY A 420 12.50 6.92 -9.86
N LEU A 421 11.39 6.95 -10.57
CA LEU A 421 10.15 6.34 -10.06
C LEU A 421 10.28 4.82 -9.96
N LEU A 422 10.75 4.16 -11.04
CA LEU A 422 11.12 2.75 -11.06
C LEU A 422 12.63 2.66 -11.23
N GLN A 423 13.35 2.17 -10.23
CA GLN A 423 14.80 2.24 -10.26
C GLN A 423 15.52 0.99 -9.75
N ALA A 424 16.62 0.65 -10.43
CA ALA A 424 17.66 -0.25 -9.99
C ALA A 424 18.95 0.53 -9.73
N TYR A 425 19.55 0.36 -8.57
CA TYR A 425 20.60 1.22 -8.10
C TYR A 425 21.58 0.47 -7.18
N GLN A 426 22.81 0.99 -7.02
CA GLN A 426 23.80 0.52 -6.04
C GLN A 426 24.09 -0.98 -6.10
N GLY A 427 24.62 -1.44 -7.21
CA GLY A 427 25.08 -2.82 -7.38
C GLY A 427 23.98 -3.85 -7.61
N SER A 428 22.74 -3.42 -7.84
CA SER A 428 21.61 -4.31 -8.06
C SER A 428 21.58 -4.81 -9.50
N LYS A 429 21.59 -6.13 -9.72
CA LYS A 429 21.82 -6.75 -11.02
C LYS A 429 20.65 -7.56 -11.50
N SER A 430 20.53 -7.70 -12.82
CA SER A 430 19.55 -8.58 -13.47
C SER A 430 18.11 -8.29 -13.08
N ASN A 431 17.78 -7.05 -12.77
CA ASN A 431 16.42 -6.67 -12.42
C ASN A 431 15.62 -6.35 -13.70
N ILE A 432 14.35 -6.78 -13.71
CA ILE A 432 13.45 -6.60 -14.83
C ILE A 432 12.31 -5.68 -14.41
N PHE A 433 12.11 -4.61 -15.17
CA PHE A 433 10.96 -3.72 -15.06
C PHE A 433 10.15 -3.84 -16.35
N SER A 434 9.02 -4.54 -16.30
CA SER A 434 8.25 -4.83 -17.51
C SER A 434 6.77 -4.51 -17.36
N ASP A 435 6.17 -4.08 -18.44
CA ASP A 435 4.71 -3.94 -18.57
C ASP A 435 4.09 -3.02 -17.52
N ASN A 436 4.88 -2.11 -16.93
CA ASN A 436 4.39 -1.14 -15.98
C ASN A 436 3.80 0.06 -16.73
N ARG A 437 2.68 0.58 -16.21
CA ARG A 437 2.08 1.83 -16.69
C ARG A 437 2.47 2.95 -15.74
N VAL A 438 3.19 3.96 -16.23
CA VAL A 438 3.67 5.09 -15.44
C VAL A 438 3.11 6.39 -15.99
N SER A 439 2.34 7.12 -15.19
CA SER A 439 1.75 8.40 -15.55
C SER A 439 2.33 9.51 -14.66
N VAL A 440 2.96 10.50 -15.29
CA VAL A 440 3.42 11.72 -14.65
C VAL A 440 2.44 12.83 -14.97
N VAL A 441 1.73 13.31 -13.96
CA VAL A 441 0.59 14.23 -14.12
C VAL A 441 0.98 15.66 -13.69
N GLY A 442 0.56 16.64 -14.47
CA GLY A 442 0.70 18.05 -14.13
C GLY A 442 2.10 18.64 -14.36
N ALA A 443 2.34 19.80 -13.74
CA ALA A 443 3.55 20.61 -13.98
C ALA A 443 4.77 20.17 -13.13
N THR A 444 4.56 19.39 -12.09
CA THR A 444 5.62 18.91 -11.20
C THR A 444 6.14 17.58 -11.74
N ARG A 445 7.46 17.47 -11.90
CA ARG A 445 8.05 16.36 -12.66
C ARG A 445 9.11 15.63 -11.86
N PRO A 446 9.21 14.29 -11.98
CA PRO A 446 10.35 13.54 -11.45
C PRO A 446 11.63 13.92 -12.21
N SER A 447 12.78 13.67 -11.61
CA SER A 447 14.05 13.78 -12.32
C SER A 447 14.14 12.75 -13.44
N TRP A 448 13.81 11.51 -13.13
CA TRP A 448 13.76 10.39 -14.07
C TRP A 448 12.52 9.52 -13.80
N VAL A 449 12.06 8.80 -14.79
CA VAL A 449 10.95 7.84 -14.63
C VAL A 449 11.50 6.43 -14.42
N LEU A 450 12.24 5.91 -15.39
CA LEU A 450 12.95 4.64 -15.31
C LEU A 450 14.44 4.90 -15.10
N TYR A 451 15.07 4.25 -14.13
CA TYR A 451 16.45 4.55 -13.79
C TYR A 451 17.29 3.30 -13.52
N ALA A 452 18.43 3.21 -14.17
CA ALA A 452 19.49 2.26 -13.85
C ALA A 452 20.78 3.01 -13.55
N GLY A 453 21.34 2.81 -12.37
CA GLY A 453 22.52 3.55 -11.96
C GLY A 453 23.47 2.78 -11.06
N THR A 454 24.68 3.27 -10.92
CA THR A 454 25.74 2.81 -10.02
C THR A 454 25.85 1.29 -9.90
N ASP A 455 26.65 0.66 -10.76
CA ASP A 455 26.91 -0.80 -10.78
C ASP A 455 25.69 -1.71 -10.97
N SER A 456 24.55 -1.16 -11.45
CA SER A 456 23.34 -1.95 -11.72
C SER A 456 23.40 -2.56 -13.12
N THR A 457 24.02 -3.73 -13.24
CA THR A 457 24.24 -4.41 -14.53
C THR A 457 23.05 -5.28 -14.93
N SER A 458 22.91 -5.54 -16.24
CA SER A 458 21.88 -6.42 -16.82
C SER A 458 20.45 -6.04 -16.44
N THR A 459 20.19 -4.77 -16.13
CA THR A 459 18.84 -4.27 -15.84
C THR A 459 18.07 -4.09 -17.15
N THR A 460 16.81 -4.53 -17.15
CA THR A 460 15.96 -4.48 -18.33
C THR A 460 14.70 -3.66 -18.06
N PHE A 461 14.40 -2.71 -18.95
CA PHE A 461 13.14 -1.98 -19.03
C PHE A 461 12.45 -2.36 -20.35
N THR A 462 11.33 -3.08 -20.30
CA THR A 462 10.66 -3.60 -21.48
C THR A 462 9.14 -3.57 -21.36
N GLY A 463 8.44 -3.25 -22.44
CA GLY A 463 6.98 -3.23 -22.47
C GLY A 463 6.34 -2.17 -21.56
N ASN A 464 7.12 -1.24 -20.98
CA ASN A 464 6.54 -0.23 -20.09
C ASN A 464 5.88 0.87 -20.92
N ILE A 465 4.78 1.40 -20.38
CA ILE A 465 4.08 2.55 -20.92
C ILE A 465 4.35 3.73 -20.01
N VAL A 466 5.06 4.73 -20.51
CA VAL A 466 5.45 5.92 -19.75
C VAL A 466 4.86 7.14 -20.42
N SER A 467 4.04 7.89 -19.67
CA SER A 467 3.40 9.12 -20.16
C SER A 467 3.68 10.29 -19.23
N GLY A 468 3.73 11.49 -19.80
CA GLY A 468 3.93 12.75 -19.09
C GLY A 468 5.26 13.41 -19.41
N SER A 469 6.06 13.77 -18.40
CA SER A 469 7.36 14.42 -18.57
C SER A 469 8.32 14.14 -17.42
N ALA A 470 9.61 14.26 -17.70
CA ALA A 470 10.67 14.25 -16.71
C ALA A 470 11.51 15.53 -16.78
N ASN A 471 12.14 15.92 -15.66
CA ASN A 471 13.03 17.09 -15.64
C ASN A 471 14.31 16.86 -16.43
N HIS A 472 14.78 15.60 -16.52
CA HIS A 472 16.03 15.24 -17.20
C HIS A 472 15.82 14.18 -18.29
N ALA A 473 15.25 13.04 -17.98
CA ALA A 473 14.97 12.00 -18.96
C ALA A 473 13.86 11.05 -18.48
N PHE A 474 13.14 10.43 -19.43
CA PHE A 474 12.22 9.35 -19.08
C PHE A 474 13.00 8.11 -18.62
N VAL A 475 14.02 7.72 -19.36
CA VAL A 475 14.91 6.64 -18.98
C VAL A 475 16.30 7.19 -18.78
N ALA A 476 16.89 6.98 -17.62
CA ALA A 476 18.27 7.34 -17.35
C ALA A 476 19.11 6.10 -17.03
N VAL A 477 20.25 6.02 -17.68
CA VAL A 477 21.31 5.04 -17.45
C VAL A 477 22.55 5.82 -17.05
N GLU A 478 22.83 5.88 -15.76
CA GLU A 478 23.88 6.77 -15.23
C GLU A 478 24.97 6.02 -14.48
N SER A 479 26.17 6.06 -14.97
CA SER A 479 27.35 5.46 -14.33
C SER A 479 27.99 6.39 -13.31
N ILE A 480 27.18 6.98 -12.44
CA ILE A 480 27.63 7.96 -11.46
C ILE A 480 27.55 7.39 -10.06
N TRP A 481 28.58 7.69 -9.28
CA TRP A 481 28.54 7.51 -7.83
C TRP A 481 28.44 8.88 -7.16
N ASP A 482 27.38 9.14 -6.44
CA ASP A 482 27.19 10.37 -5.69
C ASP A 482 27.98 10.32 -4.38
N GLU A 483 28.98 11.20 -4.24
CA GLU A 483 29.80 11.30 -3.04
C GLU A 483 29.00 11.71 -1.81
N ASP A 484 27.95 12.52 -1.98
CA ASP A 484 27.12 12.97 -0.86
C ASP A 484 26.26 11.82 -0.31
N SER A 485 25.76 10.94 -1.16
CA SER A 485 25.09 9.72 -0.74
C SER A 485 26.04 8.71 -0.08
N ALA A 486 27.28 8.65 -0.56
CA ALA A 486 28.31 7.79 0.03
C ALA A 486 28.82 8.38 1.37
N ALA A 487 29.00 9.68 1.45
CA ALA A 487 29.52 10.35 2.65
C ALA A 487 28.56 10.28 3.84
N SER A 488 27.25 10.28 3.60
CA SER A 488 26.25 10.17 4.66
C SER A 488 26.22 8.78 5.33
N ASN A 489 26.82 7.79 4.69
CA ASN A 489 26.82 6.39 5.14
C ASN A 489 28.23 5.88 5.54
N LEU A 490 29.26 6.74 5.51
CA LEU A 490 30.60 6.37 5.91
C LEU A 490 30.86 6.69 7.38
N PRO A 491 31.66 5.88 8.09
CA PRO A 491 32.09 6.17 9.44
C PRO A 491 32.77 7.53 9.55
N ASP A 492 32.59 8.21 10.69
CA ASP A 492 33.21 9.52 10.94
C ASP A 492 34.73 9.50 10.68
N GLY A 493 35.20 10.38 9.82
CA GLY A 493 36.60 10.52 9.45
C GLY A 493 37.05 9.67 8.27
N MET A 494 36.17 8.92 7.62
CA MET A 494 36.51 8.18 6.41
C MET A 494 36.29 9.06 5.18
N ASN A 495 37.31 9.15 4.34
CA ASN A 495 37.21 9.91 3.08
C ASN A 495 36.67 8.99 1.96
N PRO A 496 35.53 9.31 1.35
CA PRO A 496 34.93 8.53 0.26
C PRO A 496 35.93 8.23 -0.89
N TRP A 497 36.79 9.18 -1.21
CA TRP A 497 37.82 9.04 -2.25
C TRP A 497 38.86 7.97 -1.94
N THR A 498 39.29 7.90 -0.70
CA THR A 498 40.28 6.87 -0.28
C THR A 498 39.64 5.50 -0.29
N PHE A 499 38.38 5.46 -0.04
CA PHE A 499 37.56 4.29 -0.01
C PHE A 499 37.41 3.67 -1.43
N MET A 500 37.08 4.48 -2.41
CA MET A 500 36.80 4.03 -3.77
C MET A 500 38.04 3.79 -4.63
N GLN A 501 39.11 4.58 -4.44
CA GLN A 501 40.34 4.42 -5.22
C GLN A 501 41.10 3.12 -4.95
N LYS A 502 40.92 2.51 -3.81
CA LYS A 502 41.72 1.34 -3.42
C LYS A 502 41.09 0.01 -3.83
N GLY A 503 39.83 -0.01 -4.28
CA GLY A 503 39.15 -1.26 -4.65
C GLY A 503 39.12 -2.30 -3.50
N LYS A 504 39.53 -1.87 -2.30
CA LYS A 504 39.61 -2.66 -1.09
C LYS A 504 39.35 -1.71 0.07
N VAL A 505 38.18 -1.79 0.62
CA VAL A 505 37.91 -1.17 1.90
C VAL A 505 38.31 -2.15 2.98
N THR A 506 39.01 -1.64 3.95
CA THR A 506 39.27 -2.40 5.18
C THR A 506 38.23 -2.02 6.21
N SER A 507 37.60 -3.01 6.82
CA SER A 507 36.75 -2.79 7.98
C SER A 507 37.49 -1.95 9.03
N PRO A 508 36.90 -0.88 9.56
CA PRO A 508 37.53 -0.11 10.63
C PRO A 508 37.77 -0.90 11.91
N LYS A 509 37.05 -2.03 12.09
CA LYS A 509 37.13 -2.86 13.29
C LYS A 509 38.32 -3.82 13.31
N ASP A 510 38.73 -4.39 12.20
CA ASP A 510 39.67 -5.49 12.17
C ASP A 510 40.68 -5.44 11.02
N GLY A 511 40.63 -4.41 10.18
CA GLY A 511 41.55 -4.26 9.05
C GLY A 511 41.30 -5.25 7.90
N THR A 512 40.23 -6.06 7.95
CA THR A 512 39.90 -7.00 6.86
C THR A 512 39.35 -6.26 5.64
N PRO A 513 39.64 -6.73 4.42
CA PRO A 513 39.07 -6.14 3.22
C PRO A 513 37.57 -6.32 3.19
N ALA A 514 36.78 -5.25 3.18
CA ALA A 514 35.35 -5.30 2.95
C ALA A 514 35.06 -5.26 1.44
N PRO A 515 34.15 -6.07 0.90
CA PRO A 515 33.70 -5.91 -0.47
C PRO A 515 32.88 -4.63 -0.51
N PHE A 516 33.40 -3.70 -1.23
CA PHE A 516 32.64 -2.53 -1.60
C PHE A 516 31.94 -2.80 -2.93
N TYR A 517 30.81 -2.14 -3.14
CA TYR A 517 30.08 -2.06 -4.41
C TYR A 517 31.07 -1.63 -5.48
N GLY A 518 31.80 -2.53 -5.93
CA GLY A 518 33.17 -2.61 -6.24
C GLY A 518 33.59 -2.17 -7.58
N GLY A 519 32.81 -1.51 -8.25
CA GLY A 519 33.19 -1.01 -9.55
C GLY A 519 33.47 0.48 -9.51
N ARG A 520 33.81 1.00 -10.64
CA ARG A 520 33.93 2.40 -10.95
C ARG A 520 32.55 3.04 -11.24
N GLY A 521 31.43 2.43 -10.79
CA GLY A 521 30.10 2.77 -11.26
C GLY A 521 29.79 2.20 -12.65
N ASP A 522 30.59 1.22 -13.13
CA ASP A 522 30.41 0.60 -14.45
C ASP A 522 29.01 -0.02 -14.57
N LEU A 523 28.37 0.23 -15.70
CA LEU A 523 27.09 -0.38 -16.07
C LEU A 523 27.31 -1.25 -17.30
N ASP A 524 26.80 -2.46 -17.29
CA ASP A 524 26.90 -3.38 -18.43
C ASP A 524 25.56 -4.06 -18.70
N GLY A 525 25.22 -4.18 -19.99
CA GLY A 525 24.07 -4.94 -20.47
C GLY A 525 22.71 -4.35 -20.10
N ILE A 526 22.59 -3.04 -19.95
CA ILE A 526 21.29 -2.38 -19.72
C ILE A 526 20.46 -2.44 -21.01
N THR A 527 19.19 -2.86 -20.89
CA THR A 527 18.27 -2.98 -22.02
C THR A 527 17.05 -2.07 -21.82
N VAL A 528 16.72 -1.26 -22.84
CA VAL A 528 15.53 -0.41 -22.92
C VAL A 528 14.84 -0.73 -24.23
N GLN A 529 13.84 -1.62 -24.20
CA GLN A 529 13.28 -2.18 -25.42
C GLN A 529 11.77 -2.34 -25.35
N GLY A 530 11.07 -2.05 -26.46
CA GLY A 530 9.64 -2.30 -26.60
C GLY A 530 8.78 -1.49 -25.63
N ASN A 531 9.24 -0.32 -25.18
CA ASN A 531 8.46 0.55 -24.33
C ASN A 531 7.67 1.56 -25.19
N ILE A 532 6.53 2.02 -24.67
CA ILE A 532 5.80 3.16 -25.20
C ILE A 532 6.16 4.39 -24.38
N LEU A 533 6.78 5.38 -25.00
CA LEU A 533 7.30 6.58 -24.33
C LEU A 533 6.57 7.82 -24.89
N MET A 534 5.66 8.38 -24.09
CA MET A 534 4.89 9.57 -24.44
C MET A 534 5.40 10.80 -23.72
N ASP A 535 6.06 11.72 -24.38
CA ASP A 535 6.57 12.98 -23.82
C ASP A 535 5.62 14.15 -24.09
N SER A 536 4.79 14.50 -23.12
CA SER A 536 3.78 15.55 -23.24
C SER A 536 4.37 16.97 -23.22
N TRP A 537 5.57 17.17 -22.60
CA TRP A 537 6.12 18.50 -22.27
C TRP A 537 7.57 18.71 -22.64
N HIS A 538 8.12 17.89 -23.53
CA HIS A 538 9.49 18.01 -24.01
C HIS A 538 10.56 17.85 -22.91
N SER A 539 10.66 16.66 -22.35
CA SER A 539 11.78 16.28 -21.51
C SER A 539 13.11 16.51 -22.24
N PRO A 540 14.19 16.90 -21.55
CA PRO A 540 15.49 17.12 -22.21
C PRO A 540 16.03 15.92 -23.00
N ALA A 541 15.70 14.70 -22.54
CA ALA A 541 15.97 13.46 -23.27
C ALA A 541 14.84 12.44 -23.01
N LEU A 542 14.58 11.55 -23.96
CA LEU A 542 13.76 10.37 -23.73
C LEU A 542 14.60 9.30 -23.07
N VAL A 543 15.77 9.01 -23.61
CA VAL A 543 16.76 8.14 -22.97
C VAL A 543 18.06 8.93 -22.82
N TYR A 544 18.57 9.00 -21.61
CA TYR A 544 19.86 9.57 -21.28
C TYR A 544 20.80 8.43 -20.85
N ALA A 545 21.95 8.36 -21.47
CA ALA A 545 23.03 7.44 -21.08
C ALA A 545 24.30 8.23 -20.88
N GLY A 546 24.73 8.40 -19.65
CA GLY A 546 25.81 9.29 -19.34
C GLY A 546 26.64 8.91 -18.13
N ALA A 547 27.83 9.47 -18.18
CA ALA A 547 28.81 9.37 -17.11
C ALA A 547 28.88 10.65 -16.26
N GLU A 548 28.05 11.63 -16.56
CA GLU A 548 27.85 12.84 -15.76
C GLU A 548 26.37 12.97 -15.41
N SER A 549 26.09 13.52 -14.24
CA SER A 549 24.72 13.75 -13.81
C SER A 549 23.98 14.66 -14.79
N SER A 550 22.82 14.22 -15.22
CA SER A 550 21.89 15.00 -16.03
C SER A 550 21.25 16.16 -15.25
N ASP A 551 21.39 16.18 -13.92
CA ASP A 551 20.76 17.18 -13.05
C ASP A 551 21.54 18.50 -12.92
N GLY A 552 22.69 18.61 -13.60
CA GLY A 552 23.53 19.83 -13.63
C GLY A 552 24.20 20.16 -12.30
N ARG A 553 24.22 19.25 -11.33
CA ARG A 553 24.94 19.41 -10.09
C ARG A 553 26.44 19.31 -10.36
N ASP A 554 27.23 20.17 -9.70
CA ASP A 554 28.69 20.14 -9.80
C ASP A 554 29.26 18.95 -9.00
N HIS A 555 29.24 17.77 -9.62
CA HIS A 555 29.82 16.56 -9.05
C HIS A 555 31.34 16.51 -9.18
N ASN A 556 32.04 17.59 -8.80
CA ASN A 556 33.49 17.72 -8.88
C ASN A 556 34.28 16.59 -8.19
N LYS A 557 33.61 15.63 -7.61
CA LYS A 557 34.18 14.54 -6.82
C LYS A 557 33.62 13.16 -7.17
N THR A 558 32.86 13.07 -8.23
CA THR A 558 32.13 11.87 -8.62
C THR A 558 33.02 10.90 -9.37
N LEU A 559 32.98 9.63 -9.02
CA LEU A 559 33.57 8.55 -9.80
C LEU A 559 32.66 8.22 -10.97
N VAL A 560 33.24 8.06 -12.14
CA VAL A 560 32.52 7.78 -13.36
C VAL A 560 32.97 6.42 -13.90
N GLY A 561 32.01 5.51 -14.11
CA GLY A 561 32.25 4.24 -14.75
C GLY A 561 31.92 4.27 -16.25
N ASN A 562 32.14 3.14 -16.90
CA ASN A 562 31.74 2.95 -18.28
C ASN A 562 30.33 2.41 -18.38
N ILE A 563 29.63 2.73 -19.45
CA ILE A 563 28.38 2.09 -19.86
C ILE A 563 28.70 1.22 -21.05
N THR A 564 28.59 -0.09 -20.91
CA THR A 564 28.88 -1.06 -21.97
C THR A 564 27.65 -1.93 -22.23
N GLY A 565 27.53 -2.44 -23.45
CA GLY A 565 26.42 -3.33 -23.82
C GLY A 565 25.02 -2.70 -23.70
N LEU A 566 24.92 -1.36 -23.73
CA LEU A 566 23.64 -0.67 -23.70
C LEU A 566 22.84 -1.03 -24.96
N LYS A 567 21.57 -1.42 -24.78
CA LYS A 567 20.65 -1.72 -25.87
C LYS A 567 19.40 -0.86 -25.72
N VAL A 568 19.20 0.08 -26.66
CA VAL A 568 17.99 0.89 -26.74
C VAL A 568 17.38 0.66 -28.12
N SER A 569 16.26 -0.05 -28.21
CA SER A 569 15.69 -0.42 -29.51
C SER A 569 14.22 -0.78 -29.43
N GLY A 570 13.50 -0.61 -30.53
CA GLY A 570 12.12 -1.05 -30.70
C GLY A 570 11.13 -0.40 -29.73
N ASN A 571 11.42 0.82 -29.27
CA ASN A 571 10.49 1.57 -28.46
C ASN A 571 9.58 2.43 -29.35
N ASP A 572 8.32 2.57 -28.99
CA ASP A 572 7.39 3.50 -29.61
C ASP A 572 7.42 4.84 -28.89
N VAL A 573 7.64 5.89 -29.65
CA VAL A 573 7.76 7.27 -29.11
C VAL A 573 6.65 8.12 -29.65
N ILE A 574 5.93 8.77 -28.73
CA ILE A 574 4.82 9.66 -29.06
C ILE A 574 5.24 11.10 -28.73
N GLY A 575 5.08 12.01 -29.68
CA GLY A 575 5.22 13.44 -29.50
C GLY A 575 6.58 14.02 -29.90
N ASN A 576 7.63 13.90 -29.13
CA ASN A 576 8.88 14.63 -29.41
C ASN A 576 9.93 13.84 -30.20
N SER A 577 10.09 14.15 -31.47
CA SER A 577 11.02 13.46 -32.37
C SER A 577 12.47 13.97 -32.35
N GLU A 578 12.80 15.08 -31.68
CA GLU A 578 14.08 15.75 -31.86
C GLU A 578 15.15 15.40 -30.83
N ARG A 579 14.79 14.77 -29.69
CA ARG A 579 15.73 14.49 -28.58
C ARG A 579 15.62 13.05 -28.08
N GLN A 580 15.96 12.11 -28.93
CA GLN A 580 15.65 10.70 -28.68
C GLN A 580 16.57 10.06 -27.65
N VAL A 581 17.83 9.89 -27.96
CA VAL A 581 18.84 9.33 -27.09
C VAL A 581 19.98 10.33 -26.94
N VAL A 582 20.27 10.73 -25.71
CA VAL A 582 21.41 11.59 -25.41
C VAL A 582 22.48 10.74 -24.73
N THR A 583 23.62 10.63 -25.35
CA THR A 583 24.81 10.00 -24.76
C THR A 583 25.79 11.08 -24.34
N HIS A 584 26.29 10.98 -23.11
CA HIS A 584 27.27 11.92 -22.60
C HIS A 584 28.51 11.20 -22.08
N GLU A 585 29.64 11.44 -22.71
CA GLU A 585 30.93 10.93 -22.28
C GLU A 585 31.62 12.01 -21.43
N GLY A 586 31.52 11.87 -20.11
CA GLY A 586 32.15 12.80 -19.18
C GLY A 586 33.63 12.49 -18.93
N SER A 587 34.36 13.50 -18.51
CA SER A 587 35.71 13.33 -17.97
C SER A 587 35.80 13.95 -16.59
N THR A 588 36.19 13.16 -15.59
CA THR A 588 36.53 13.68 -14.26
C THR A 588 38.02 13.98 -14.18
N LYS A 589 38.40 14.99 -13.40
CA LYS A 589 39.81 15.34 -13.17
C LYS A 589 40.58 14.14 -12.60
N GLY A 590 41.35 13.46 -13.41
CA GLY A 590 42.29 12.42 -12.99
C GLY A 590 41.84 10.97 -13.21
N ILE A 591 40.64 10.75 -13.73
CA ILE A 591 40.13 9.42 -14.15
C ILE A 591 39.80 9.53 -15.64
N GLY A 592 40.20 8.58 -16.45
CA GLY A 592 39.99 8.61 -17.91
C GLY A 592 38.51 8.75 -18.30
N PRO A 593 38.20 9.14 -19.54
CA PRO A 593 36.84 9.36 -19.97
C PRO A 593 36.02 8.06 -19.84
N ALA A 594 34.83 8.16 -19.26
CA ALA A 594 33.84 7.10 -19.33
C ALA A 594 33.32 6.99 -20.77
N ARG A 595 33.04 5.80 -21.20
CA ARG A 595 32.56 5.52 -22.56
C ARG A 595 31.15 4.92 -22.50
N VAL A 596 30.31 5.37 -23.40
CA VAL A 596 29.00 4.77 -23.67
C VAL A 596 29.12 3.94 -24.95
N SER A 597 28.80 2.66 -24.90
CA SER A 597 28.84 1.77 -26.08
C SER A 597 27.60 0.86 -26.08
N GLY A 598 27.09 0.61 -27.27
CA GLY A 598 25.93 -0.26 -27.51
C GLY A 598 25.06 0.22 -28.66
N ASP A 599 23.91 -0.42 -28.83
CA ASP A 599 22.91 -0.02 -29.81
C ASP A 599 21.96 1.02 -29.14
N THR A 600 21.90 2.20 -29.72
CA THR A 600 21.12 3.32 -29.25
C THR A 600 20.01 3.74 -30.21
N SER A 601 19.59 2.87 -31.11
CA SER A 601 18.44 3.12 -31.98
C SER A 601 17.14 3.07 -31.18
N LEU A 602 16.48 4.21 -30.97
CA LEU A 602 15.35 4.32 -30.06
C LEU A 602 14.15 3.45 -30.48
N GLY A 603 13.75 3.48 -31.74
CA GLY A 603 12.60 2.76 -32.29
C GLY A 603 11.73 3.64 -33.17
N THR A 604 10.43 3.40 -33.21
CA THR A 604 9.46 4.10 -34.05
C THR A 604 8.98 5.39 -33.35
N THR A 605 8.86 6.47 -34.11
CA THR A 605 8.26 7.73 -33.63
C THR A 605 6.90 7.91 -34.28
N HIS A 606 5.86 8.01 -33.46
CA HIS A 606 4.50 8.33 -33.90
C HIS A 606 4.29 9.84 -33.82
N LYS A 607 3.88 10.43 -34.91
CA LYS A 607 3.61 11.86 -35.00
C LYS A 607 2.62 12.19 -36.14
N GLY A 608 1.44 12.66 -35.74
CA GLY A 608 0.40 13.06 -36.71
C GLY A 608 -0.29 11.86 -37.35
N ALA A 609 -1.02 12.11 -38.41
CA ALA A 609 -1.87 11.10 -39.06
C ALA A 609 -1.08 9.88 -39.54
N ASN A 610 -1.41 8.71 -39.04
CA ASN A 610 -0.82 7.42 -39.38
C ASN A 610 -1.90 6.43 -39.83
N ALA A 611 -1.55 5.54 -40.72
CA ALA A 611 -2.35 4.36 -41.04
C ALA A 611 -1.66 3.15 -40.45
N GLN A 612 -2.33 2.45 -39.55
CA GLN A 612 -1.81 1.28 -38.84
C GLN A 612 -2.62 0.05 -39.26
N SER A 613 -1.97 -1.08 -39.34
CA SER A 613 -2.60 -2.32 -39.73
C SER A 613 -2.13 -3.44 -38.82
N GLY A 614 -3.08 -4.10 -38.17
CA GLY A 614 -2.89 -5.34 -37.43
C GLY A 614 -3.04 -6.57 -38.32
N GLY A 615 -3.00 -7.72 -37.68
CA GLY A 615 -3.08 -9.00 -38.33
C GLY A 615 -4.21 -9.85 -37.79
N LYS A 616 -3.87 -11.12 -37.41
CA LYS A 616 -4.80 -12.04 -36.75
C LYS A 616 -4.40 -12.33 -35.31
N GLY A 617 -3.41 -11.67 -34.81
CA GLY A 617 -2.93 -11.81 -33.46
C GLY A 617 -3.28 -10.57 -32.66
N ASP A 618 -3.00 -10.58 -31.38
CA ASP A 618 -3.22 -9.45 -30.50
C ASP A 618 -2.21 -8.34 -30.85
N ASP A 619 -2.72 -7.23 -31.36
CA ASP A 619 -1.93 -6.11 -31.85
C ASP A 619 -2.05 -4.86 -30.96
N VAL A 620 -1.08 -3.96 -31.05
CA VAL A 620 -1.07 -2.70 -30.31
C VAL A 620 -1.04 -1.54 -31.30
N PHE A 621 -1.98 -0.61 -31.13
CA PHE A 621 -2.10 0.59 -31.95
C PHE A 621 -1.84 1.85 -31.12
N ILE A 622 -1.23 2.85 -31.73
CA ILE A 622 -0.98 4.16 -31.12
C ILE A 622 -1.79 5.21 -31.85
N LEU A 623 -2.69 5.87 -31.13
CA LEU A 623 -3.55 6.92 -31.66
C LEU A 623 -3.10 8.28 -31.08
N ASP A 624 -2.18 8.96 -31.80
CA ASP A 624 -1.67 10.28 -31.40
C ASP A 624 -2.27 11.43 -32.22
N SER A 625 -3.15 11.11 -33.16
CA SER A 625 -3.87 12.06 -34.02
C SER A 625 -5.32 11.63 -34.24
N PRO A 626 -6.27 12.59 -34.25
CA PRO A 626 -7.66 12.29 -34.61
C PRO A 626 -7.85 11.78 -36.06
N GLN A 627 -6.79 11.83 -36.87
CA GLN A 627 -6.77 11.35 -38.25
C GLN A 627 -6.12 9.97 -38.38
N ASP A 628 -5.70 9.35 -37.30
CA ASP A 628 -5.17 7.99 -37.33
C ASP A 628 -6.25 7.02 -37.80
N THR A 629 -5.83 6.05 -38.58
CA THR A 629 -6.70 4.99 -39.05
C THR A 629 -6.10 3.64 -38.69
N VAL A 630 -6.94 2.75 -38.24
CA VAL A 630 -6.57 1.37 -37.91
C VAL A 630 -7.38 0.43 -38.81
N THR A 631 -6.71 -0.61 -39.32
CA THR A 631 -7.36 -1.76 -39.94
C THR A 631 -6.85 -3.01 -39.28
N ASP A 632 -7.74 -3.81 -38.74
CA ASP A 632 -7.42 -5.07 -38.13
C ASP A 632 -8.22 -6.23 -38.75
N GLU A 633 -7.65 -7.46 -38.72
CA GLU A 633 -8.31 -8.65 -39.26
C GLU A 633 -9.00 -9.46 -38.13
N ALA A 634 -8.33 -9.67 -37.02
CA ALA A 634 -8.81 -10.39 -35.83
C ALA A 634 -7.74 -10.44 -34.73
N GLY A 635 -8.15 -10.47 -33.50
CA GLY A 635 -7.26 -10.56 -32.31
C GLY A 635 -8.01 -10.16 -31.07
N THR A 636 -7.27 -9.84 -30.05
CA THR A 636 -7.72 -9.03 -28.91
C THR A 636 -6.78 -7.83 -28.84
N ASP A 637 -7.23 -6.73 -29.39
CA ASP A 637 -6.38 -5.62 -29.78
C ASP A 637 -6.50 -4.44 -28.82
N THR A 638 -5.41 -3.74 -28.63
CA THR A 638 -5.35 -2.61 -27.70
C THR A 638 -4.89 -1.34 -28.42
N ALA A 639 -5.68 -0.28 -28.34
CA ALA A 639 -5.26 1.05 -28.76
C ALA A 639 -4.90 1.92 -27.55
N TYR A 640 -3.76 2.60 -27.64
CA TYR A 640 -3.34 3.62 -26.69
C TYR A 640 -3.49 4.98 -27.33
N ALA A 641 -4.31 5.86 -26.73
CA ALA A 641 -4.64 7.15 -27.30
C ALA A 641 -4.13 8.31 -26.45
N THR A 642 -3.60 9.32 -27.12
CA THR A 642 -3.18 10.59 -26.53
C THR A 642 -4.09 11.76 -26.96
N VAL A 643 -5.15 11.44 -27.68
CA VAL A 643 -6.16 12.36 -28.19
C VAL A 643 -7.54 11.80 -27.93
N THR A 644 -8.54 12.69 -27.89
CA THR A 644 -9.95 12.27 -27.92
C THR A 644 -10.22 11.45 -29.18
N THR A 645 -10.73 10.24 -29.00
CA THR A 645 -10.91 9.31 -30.13
C THR A 645 -12.01 8.26 -29.87
N THR A 646 -12.40 7.59 -30.91
CA THR A 646 -13.28 6.41 -30.88
C THR A 646 -12.44 5.14 -31.13
N ALA A 647 -12.75 4.07 -30.44
CA ALA A 647 -12.14 2.76 -30.66
C ALA A 647 -12.37 2.34 -32.11
N PRO A 648 -11.30 2.07 -32.89
CA PRO A 648 -11.44 1.56 -34.24
C PRO A 648 -12.24 0.25 -34.27
N GLU A 649 -12.86 -0.05 -35.42
CA GLU A 649 -13.52 -1.35 -35.62
C GLU A 649 -12.47 -2.47 -35.51
N GLY A 650 -12.76 -3.52 -34.75
CA GLY A 650 -11.85 -4.64 -34.48
C GLY A 650 -10.91 -4.41 -33.30
N VAL A 651 -11.00 -3.27 -32.60
CA VAL A 651 -10.21 -3.02 -31.36
C VAL A 651 -11.11 -3.16 -30.16
N GLU A 652 -10.72 -4.05 -29.24
CA GLU A 652 -11.49 -4.38 -28.02
C GLU A 652 -11.11 -3.51 -26.82
N ALA A 653 -9.88 -2.98 -26.79
CA ALA A 653 -9.44 -2.16 -25.68
C ALA A 653 -8.93 -0.79 -26.15
N LEU A 654 -9.42 0.29 -25.52
CA LEU A 654 -8.93 1.65 -25.74
C LEU A 654 -8.53 2.28 -24.38
N ALA A 655 -7.26 2.65 -24.27
CA ALA A 655 -6.70 3.25 -23.08
C ALA A 655 -6.15 4.66 -23.36
N LEU A 656 -6.61 5.64 -22.58
CA LEU A 656 -6.11 7.00 -22.66
C LEU A 656 -4.75 7.12 -21.97
N LEU A 657 -3.85 7.87 -22.57
CA LEU A 657 -2.52 8.18 -22.03
C LEU A 657 -2.40 9.67 -21.72
N GLY A 658 -1.43 10.01 -20.87
CA GLY A 658 -1.14 11.39 -20.50
C GLY A 658 -1.90 11.86 -19.27
N GLY A 659 -1.99 13.18 -19.11
CA GLY A 659 -2.66 13.82 -17.98
C GLY A 659 -3.66 14.89 -18.42
N ASP A 660 -4.05 14.90 -19.69
CA ASP A 660 -5.07 15.81 -20.23
C ASP A 660 -6.46 15.16 -20.13
N ALA A 661 -7.49 15.97 -19.90
CA ALA A 661 -8.87 15.53 -19.93
C ALA A 661 -9.25 15.15 -21.37
N LEU A 662 -9.49 13.88 -21.61
CA LEU A 662 -9.77 13.31 -22.93
C LEU A 662 -11.11 12.56 -22.92
N GLU A 663 -11.63 12.32 -24.14
CA GLU A 663 -12.79 11.48 -24.35
C GLU A 663 -12.38 10.20 -25.08
N ALA A 664 -12.86 9.06 -24.60
CA ALA A 664 -12.77 7.77 -25.26
C ALA A 664 -14.18 7.26 -25.54
N THR A 665 -14.45 6.94 -26.77
CA THR A 665 -15.71 6.34 -27.21
C THR A 665 -15.44 4.93 -27.69
N GLY A 666 -16.24 3.96 -27.29
CA GLY A 666 -16.19 2.58 -27.80
C GLY A 666 -16.73 2.48 -29.23
N ASN A 667 -16.80 1.26 -29.73
CA ASN A 667 -17.45 0.92 -31.01
C ASN A 667 -18.76 0.14 -30.75
N ALA A 668 -19.27 -0.61 -31.67
CA ALA A 668 -20.53 -1.39 -31.50
C ALA A 668 -20.31 -2.78 -30.87
N ALA A 669 -19.06 -3.13 -30.52
CA ALA A 669 -18.71 -4.39 -29.85
C ALA A 669 -18.41 -4.11 -28.37
N GLY A 670 -18.44 -5.12 -27.52
CA GLY A 670 -18.01 -4.96 -26.12
C GLY A 670 -16.55 -4.51 -26.01
N ASN A 671 -16.36 -3.32 -25.44
CA ASN A 671 -15.06 -2.69 -25.31
C ASN A 671 -14.58 -2.62 -23.84
N THR A 672 -13.27 -2.53 -23.67
CA THR A 672 -12.66 -2.12 -22.41
C THR A 672 -12.10 -0.71 -22.56
N LEU A 673 -12.75 0.28 -21.95
CA LEU A 673 -12.30 1.66 -21.95
C LEU A 673 -11.58 2.01 -20.65
N THR A 674 -10.36 2.51 -20.75
CA THR A 674 -9.58 2.92 -19.58
C THR A 674 -9.16 4.38 -19.71
N GLY A 675 -9.51 5.20 -18.72
CA GLY A 675 -9.12 6.60 -18.61
C GLY A 675 -7.65 6.79 -18.24
N ASN A 676 -7.21 8.04 -18.26
CA ASN A 676 -5.95 8.50 -17.70
C ASN A 676 -6.23 9.19 -16.34
N PRO A 677 -5.21 9.69 -15.59
CA PRO A 677 -5.46 10.32 -14.30
C PRO A 677 -6.13 11.71 -14.31
N ALA A 678 -6.71 12.16 -15.41
CA ALA A 678 -7.46 13.41 -15.50
C ALA A 678 -8.96 13.13 -15.58
N ASP A 679 -9.80 14.15 -15.45
CA ASP A 679 -11.25 14.05 -15.59
C ASP A 679 -11.61 13.66 -17.03
N ASN A 680 -11.91 12.40 -17.26
CA ASN A 680 -12.19 11.85 -18.58
C ASN A 680 -13.70 11.73 -18.87
N ARG A 681 -14.02 11.56 -20.14
CA ARG A 681 -15.35 11.14 -20.59
C ARG A 681 -15.21 9.81 -21.34
N LEU A 682 -15.80 8.74 -20.79
CA LEU A 682 -15.81 7.43 -21.41
C LEU A 682 -17.25 7.07 -21.81
N ALA A 683 -17.44 6.62 -23.06
CA ALA A 683 -18.71 6.17 -23.58
C ALA A 683 -18.54 4.83 -24.29
N GLY A 684 -19.21 3.76 -23.81
CA GLY A 684 -19.12 2.41 -24.37
C GLY A 684 -19.82 2.30 -25.73
N GLU A 685 -20.95 3.00 -25.91
CA GLU A 685 -21.84 2.98 -27.06
C GLU A 685 -22.70 1.72 -27.12
N GLY A 686 -22.21 0.62 -27.61
CA GLY A 686 -22.97 -0.62 -27.73
C GLY A 686 -22.13 -1.86 -27.56
N GLY A 687 -22.74 -2.92 -27.05
CA GLY A 687 -22.03 -4.11 -26.60
C GLY A 687 -21.97 -4.14 -25.09
N ASP A 688 -21.43 -5.20 -24.52
CA ASP A 688 -21.23 -5.31 -23.07
C ASP A 688 -19.85 -4.71 -22.74
N ASP A 689 -19.82 -3.48 -22.21
CA ASP A 689 -18.62 -2.70 -22.06
C ASP A 689 -18.05 -2.73 -20.63
N VAL A 690 -16.74 -2.55 -20.50
CA VAL A 690 -16.05 -2.35 -19.24
C VAL A 690 -15.44 -0.96 -19.21
N LEU A 691 -15.96 -0.09 -18.34
CA LEU A 691 -15.49 1.28 -18.19
C LEU A 691 -14.72 1.46 -16.90
N ARG A 692 -13.53 2.01 -17.01
CA ARG A 692 -12.61 2.27 -15.89
C ARG A 692 -12.10 3.71 -16.01
N GLY A 693 -12.64 4.61 -15.18
CA GLY A 693 -12.26 6.03 -15.19
C GLY A 693 -10.82 6.24 -14.79
N GLY A 694 -10.43 5.73 -13.66
CA GLY A 694 -9.09 5.90 -13.08
C GLY A 694 -9.10 6.90 -11.93
N GLU A 695 -8.04 7.71 -11.81
CA GLU A 695 -8.07 8.91 -10.96
C GLU A 695 -8.78 10.04 -11.74
N GLY A 696 -9.36 10.97 -11.03
CA GLY A 696 -10.13 12.08 -11.61
C GLY A 696 -11.60 12.01 -11.24
N SER A 697 -12.36 12.95 -11.75
CA SER A 697 -13.84 12.92 -11.66
C SER A 697 -14.38 12.64 -13.04
N ASP A 698 -14.55 11.38 -13.34
CA ASP A 698 -14.84 10.91 -14.67
C ASP A 698 -16.35 10.92 -14.99
N THR A 699 -16.68 11.01 -16.25
CA THR A 699 -18.05 10.84 -16.75
C THR A 699 -18.12 9.53 -17.54
N LEU A 700 -18.88 8.58 -17.05
CA LEU A 700 -18.98 7.22 -17.58
C LEU A 700 -20.40 7.01 -18.14
N THR A 701 -20.47 6.58 -19.39
CA THR A 701 -21.70 6.24 -20.10
C THR A 701 -21.56 4.83 -20.64
N GLY A 702 -22.34 3.88 -20.18
CA GLY A 702 -22.29 2.48 -20.65
C GLY A 702 -22.79 2.39 -22.08
N GLY A 703 -24.06 2.73 -22.32
CA GLY A 703 -24.70 2.68 -23.61
C GLY A 703 -25.71 1.54 -23.71
N GLU A 704 -25.77 0.88 -24.90
CA GLU A 704 -26.62 -0.31 -25.09
C GLU A 704 -25.82 -1.58 -24.72
N GLY A 705 -26.23 -2.30 -23.72
CA GLY A 705 -25.56 -3.54 -23.31
C GLY A 705 -25.66 -3.82 -21.83
N ALA A 706 -24.95 -4.84 -21.34
CA ALA A 706 -24.78 -5.10 -19.93
C ALA A 706 -23.39 -4.62 -19.49
N ASP A 707 -23.32 -3.37 -19.04
CA ASP A 707 -22.08 -2.69 -18.85
C ASP A 707 -21.51 -2.84 -17.43
N THR A 708 -20.20 -2.73 -17.31
CA THR A 708 -19.48 -2.84 -16.04
C THR A 708 -18.66 -1.58 -15.77
N PHE A 709 -19.06 -0.85 -14.74
CA PHE A 709 -18.34 0.32 -14.25
C PHE A 709 -17.36 -0.12 -13.15
N THR A 710 -16.06 -0.02 -13.40
CA THR A 710 -15.01 -0.58 -12.55
C THR A 710 -14.31 0.50 -11.73
N PHE A 711 -14.26 0.28 -10.41
CA PHE A 711 -13.56 1.12 -9.43
C PHE A 711 -12.41 0.33 -8.82
N ASP A 712 -11.18 0.65 -9.20
CA ASP A 712 -9.96 -0.04 -8.79
C ASP A 712 -8.79 0.90 -8.44
N THR A 713 -9.09 2.19 -8.25
CA THR A 713 -8.17 3.22 -7.79
C THR A 713 -8.54 3.71 -6.39
N ILE A 714 -7.67 4.50 -5.74
CA ILE A 714 -7.94 5.08 -4.43
C ILE A 714 -9.19 5.97 -4.50
N VAL A 715 -10.16 5.71 -3.63
CA VAL A 715 -11.49 6.36 -3.66
C VAL A 715 -11.51 7.85 -3.30
N ASP A 716 -10.41 8.45 -2.87
CA ASP A 716 -10.32 9.87 -2.52
C ASP A 716 -9.76 10.77 -3.62
N HIS A 717 -9.53 10.23 -4.82
CA HIS A 717 -8.97 10.95 -5.97
C HIS A 717 -10.02 11.47 -6.96
N GLY A 718 -11.28 11.54 -6.58
CA GLY A 718 -12.36 12.04 -7.42
C GLY A 718 -13.70 11.35 -7.13
N THR A 719 -14.76 11.82 -7.80
CA THR A 719 -16.07 11.17 -7.74
C THR A 719 -16.59 11.05 -9.16
N ASP A 720 -16.71 9.85 -9.65
CA ASP A 720 -17.17 9.61 -11.03
C ASP A 720 -18.68 9.76 -11.16
N THR A 721 -19.11 10.11 -12.35
CA THR A 721 -20.53 10.22 -12.68
C THR A 721 -20.90 9.17 -13.72
N ILE A 722 -21.71 8.20 -13.33
CA ILE A 722 -22.33 7.24 -14.24
C ILE A 722 -23.63 7.84 -14.75
N THR A 723 -23.80 7.95 -16.07
CA THR A 723 -24.89 8.74 -16.66
C THR A 723 -26.14 7.95 -17.00
N ASP A 724 -26.06 6.63 -17.17
CA ASP A 724 -27.12 5.80 -17.76
C ASP A 724 -27.28 4.41 -17.11
N PHE A 725 -26.82 4.22 -15.90
CA PHE A 725 -26.88 2.92 -15.19
C PHE A 725 -28.28 2.32 -15.16
N THR A 726 -28.41 1.09 -15.61
CA THR A 726 -29.66 0.32 -15.64
C THR A 726 -29.60 -0.84 -14.62
N PRO A 727 -30.28 -0.73 -13.46
CA PRO A 727 -30.29 -1.78 -12.45
C PRO A 727 -30.75 -3.14 -13.00
N GLY A 728 -30.05 -4.22 -12.62
CA GLY A 728 -30.33 -5.57 -13.07
C GLY A 728 -29.72 -5.93 -14.43
N GLN A 729 -29.26 -4.95 -15.21
CA GLN A 729 -28.53 -5.13 -16.46
C GLN A 729 -27.05 -4.82 -16.24
N ASP A 730 -26.76 -3.62 -15.77
CA ASP A 730 -25.40 -3.16 -15.53
C ASP A 730 -24.83 -3.59 -14.19
N LYS A 731 -23.50 -3.47 -14.03
CA LYS A 731 -22.77 -3.79 -12.81
C LYS A 731 -21.83 -2.67 -12.41
N ILE A 732 -21.67 -2.51 -11.10
CA ILE A 732 -20.58 -1.76 -10.51
C ILE A 732 -19.57 -2.78 -9.95
N ALA A 733 -18.37 -2.80 -10.49
CA ALA A 733 -17.29 -3.69 -10.06
C ALA A 733 -16.34 -2.95 -9.11
N LEU A 734 -16.20 -3.48 -7.91
CA LEU A 734 -15.40 -2.91 -6.83
C LEU A 734 -14.17 -3.79 -6.61
N SER A 735 -12.97 -3.24 -6.78
CA SER A 735 -11.75 -3.99 -6.54
C SER A 735 -11.53 -4.27 -5.05
N SER A 736 -11.36 -5.54 -4.69
CA SER A 736 -11.01 -5.90 -3.32
C SER A 736 -9.69 -5.30 -2.84
N THR A 737 -8.81 -4.94 -3.77
CA THR A 737 -7.55 -4.23 -3.48
C THR A 737 -7.81 -2.85 -2.87
N VAL A 738 -8.87 -2.15 -3.33
CA VAL A 738 -9.22 -0.80 -2.87
C VAL A 738 -10.28 -0.85 -1.76
N PHE A 739 -11.36 -1.58 -2.00
CA PHE A 739 -12.51 -1.65 -1.10
C PHE A 739 -12.34 -2.65 0.04
N GLY A 740 -11.28 -3.49 -0.01
CA GLY A 740 -11.03 -4.53 0.96
C GLY A 740 -12.00 -5.70 0.81
N LYS A 741 -12.05 -6.53 1.84
CA LYS A 741 -12.93 -7.70 1.86
C LYS A 741 -14.37 -7.26 2.08
N LEU A 742 -15.20 -7.42 1.06
CA LEU A 742 -16.62 -7.11 1.10
C LEU A 742 -17.42 -8.42 1.33
N GLU A 743 -17.75 -8.72 2.59
CA GLU A 743 -18.48 -9.92 3.00
C GLU A 743 -19.73 -9.57 3.82
N GLY A 744 -20.71 -10.46 3.84
CA GLY A 744 -21.95 -10.25 4.58
C GLY A 744 -22.82 -9.12 4.00
N GLN A 745 -23.31 -8.24 4.85
CA GLN A 745 -24.14 -7.08 4.46
C GLN A 745 -23.26 -5.83 4.23
N TRP A 746 -22.30 -5.94 3.36
CA TRP A 746 -21.35 -4.86 3.07
C TRP A 746 -21.92 -3.68 2.27
N PHE A 747 -23.10 -3.82 1.67
CA PHE A 747 -23.83 -2.77 0.98
C PHE A 747 -25.14 -2.45 1.67
N ALA A 748 -25.47 -1.17 1.82
CA ALA A 748 -26.73 -0.71 2.37
C ALA A 748 -27.15 0.66 1.82
N GLN A 749 -28.44 0.94 1.89
CA GLN A 749 -28.98 2.30 1.73
C GLN A 749 -28.72 3.13 2.98
N ALA A 750 -28.61 4.46 2.83
CA ALA A 750 -28.44 5.36 3.97
C ALA A 750 -29.57 5.14 5.01
N GLY A 751 -29.19 5.11 6.27
CA GLY A 751 -30.11 4.81 7.38
C GLY A 751 -30.38 3.33 7.63
N GLN A 752 -29.78 2.41 6.83
CA GLN A 752 -29.85 0.96 7.01
C GLN A 752 -28.47 0.34 7.29
N THR A 753 -27.49 1.18 7.58
CA THR A 753 -26.10 0.77 7.76
C THR A 753 -25.89 -0.05 9.03
N THR A 754 -24.95 -1.01 8.95
CA THR A 754 -24.48 -1.85 10.06
C THR A 754 -22.97 -1.73 10.18
N SER A 755 -22.36 -2.30 11.20
CA SER A 755 -20.90 -2.37 11.33
C SER A 755 -20.22 -3.14 10.19
N ALA A 756 -20.94 -3.97 9.47
CA ALA A 756 -20.44 -4.69 8.29
C ALA A 756 -20.57 -3.88 6.99
N THR A 757 -21.33 -2.78 6.99
CA THR A 757 -21.55 -1.98 5.79
C THR A 757 -20.28 -1.24 5.42
N ARG A 758 -19.85 -1.39 4.17
CA ARG A 758 -18.67 -0.70 3.61
C ARG A 758 -19.03 0.21 2.46
N VAL A 759 -20.08 -0.09 1.74
CA VAL A 759 -20.58 0.72 0.62
C VAL A 759 -21.99 1.19 0.95
N ILE A 760 -22.20 2.49 0.86
CA ILE A 760 -23.46 3.14 1.25
C ILE A 760 -23.99 3.92 0.06
N GLN A 761 -25.22 3.69 -0.32
CA GLN A 761 -25.93 4.56 -1.23
C GLN A 761 -26.75 5.60 -0.45
N ASP A 762 -26.47 6.89 -0.66
CA ASP A 762 -27.25 8.02 -0.15
C ASP A 762 -27.75 8.88 -1.32
N GLY A 763 -29.01 8.77 -1.61
CA GLY A 763 -29.60 9.38 -2.79
C GLY A 763 -29.03 8.81 -4.09
N ASP A 764 -28.36 9.65 -4.86
CA ASP A 764 -27.67 9.29 -6.11
C ASP A 764 -26.18 9.02 -5.92
N THR A 765 -25.64 9.15 -4.71
CA THR A 765 -24.21 9.06 -4.44
C THR A 765 -23.84 7.76 -3.71
N LEU A 766 -22.76 7.14 -4.15
CA LEU A 766 -22.15 5.98 -3.51
C LEU A 766 -20.96 6.43 -2.69
N TYR A 767 -20.91 5.97 -1.44
CA TYR A 767 -19.84 6.22 -0.51
C TYR A 767 -19.15 4.93 -0.13
N PHE A 768 -17.85 5.01 0.07
CA PHE A 768 -17.07 3.97 0.69
C PHE A 768 -16.70 4.35 2.12
N ASP A 769 -17.05 3.50 3.07
CA ASP A 769 -16.75 3.62 4.48
C ASP A 769 -15.84 2.46 4.90
N ALA A 770 -14.56 2.76 5.09
CA ALA A 770 -13.54 1.74 5.31
C ALA A 770 -13.67 1.02 6.66
N ASP A 771 -14.27 1.65 7.67
CA ASP A 771 -14.47 1.06 9.02
C ASP A 771 -15.95 0.74 9.34
N GLY A 772 -16.82 0.89 8.35
CA GLY A 772 -18.25 0.65 8.49
C GLY A 772 -18.95 1.71 9.34
N SER A 773 -19.68 1.32 10.39
CA SER A 773 -20.31 2.28 11.30
C SER A 773 -19.33 2.93 12.29
N GLY A 774 -18.01 2.75 12.08
CA GLY A 774 -16.96 3.36 12.88
C GLY A 774 -16.89 4.87 12.70
N THR A 775 -16.10 5.51 13.54
CA THR A 775 -15.85 6.97 13.50
C THR A 775 -14.39 7.28 13.13
N SER A 776 -13.61 6.26 12.78
CA SER A 776 -12.18 6.38 12.53
C SER A 776 -11.86 6.82 11.10
N TYR A 777 -12.77 6.52 10.16
CA TYR A 777 -12.72 6.97 8.78
C TYR A 777 -14.01 7.70 8.42
N GLU A 778 -13.88 8.81 7.70
CA GLU A 778 -15.04 9.44 7.06
C GLU A 778 -15.39 8.67 5.79
N ALA A 779 -16.67 8.49 5.54
CA ALA A 779 -17.14 7.88 4.29
C ALA A 779 -16.79 8.78 3.11
N VAL A 780 -16.16 8.21 2.08
CA VAL A 780 -15.68 8.94 0.90
C VAL A 780 -16.60 8.66 -0.28
N ALA A 781 -17.10 9.70 -0.93
CA ALA A 781 -17.88 9.58 -2.15
C ALA A 781 -16.98 9.10 -3.30
N PHE A 782 -17.40 8.09 -4.05
CA PHE A 782 -16.63 7.57 -5.18
C PHE A 782 -17.42 7.54 -6.50
N ALA A 783 -18.76 7.46 -6.45
CA ALA A 783 -19.58 7.47 -7.65
C ALA A 783 -20.90 8.17 -7.46
N ARG A 784 -21.43 8.76 -8.55
CA ARG A 784 -22.79 9.27 -8.66
C ARG A 784 -23.53 8.53 -9.74
N LEU A 785 -24.77 8.16 -9.44
CA LEU A 785 -25.69 7.47 -10.32
C LEU A 785 -26.71 8.43 -10.95
N PRO A 786 -27.41 8.02 -12.00
CA PRO A 786 -28.56 8.79 -12.50
C PRO A 786 -29.60 8.97 -11.40
N GLN A 787 -30.26 10.10 -11.42
CA GLN A 787 -31.24 10.45 -10.41
C GLN A 787 -32.35 9.39 -10.30
N GLY A 788 -32.57 8.89 -9.09
CA GLY A 788 -33.63 7.95 -8.78
C GLY A 788 -33.24 6.47 -8.96
N VAL A 789 -32.04 6.20 -9.40
CA VAL A 789 -31.52 4.81 -9.45
C VAL A 789 -31.30 4.30 -8.03
N GLN A 790 -31.87 3.12 -7.75
CA GLN A 790 -31.65 2.41 -6.49
C GLN A 790 -30.98 1.08 -6.77
N LEU A 791 -29.79 0.86 -6.19
CA LEU A 791 -29.04 -0.38 -6.32
C LEU A 791 -29.55 -1.45 -5.36
N SER A 792 -29.44 -2.67 -5.80
CA SER A 792 -29.46 -3.87 -4.98
C SER A 792 -28.04 -4.44 -4.83
N ALA A 793 -27.81 -5.32 -3.87
CA ALA A 793 -26.51 -6.00 -3.77
C ALA A 793 -26.17 -6.82 -5.04
N GLY A 794 -27.17 -7.20 -5.82
CA GLY A 794 -27.00 -7.91 -7.09
C GLY A 794 -26.46 -7.03 -8.23
N ASP A 795 -26.52 -5.71 -8.11
CA ASP A 795 -25.97 -4.76 -9.09
C ASP A 795 -24.48 -4.46 -8.86
N LEU A 796 -23.95 -4.95 -7.73
CA LEU A 796 -22.56 -4.79 -7.34
C LEU A 796 -21.83 -6.12 -7.43
N THR A 797 -20.57 -6.09 -7.84
CA THR A 797 -19.68 -7.26 -7.87
C THR A 797 -18.34 -6.91 -7.30
N VAL A 798 -17.68 -7.86 -6.66
CA VAL A 798 -16.33 -7.70 -6.12
C VAL A 798 -15.36 -8.40 -7.06
N ILE A 799 -14.36 -7.64 -7.49
CA ILE A 799 -13.28 -8.15 -8.34
C ILE A 799 -11.96 -8.18 -7.55
N PRO A 800 -11.00 -9.04 -7.93
CA PRO A 800 -9.71 -9.16 -7.28
C PRO A 800 -8.91 -7.88 -7.21
#